data_1a2bfece29b91e091758fba287a5969d
#
_entry.id   1a2bfece29b91e091758fba287a5969d
#
_cell.length_a   1.000
_cell.length_b   1.000
_cell.length_c   1.000
_cell.angle_alpha   90.00
_cell.angle_beta   90.00
_cell.angle_gamma   90.00
#
_symmetry.space_group_name_H-M   'P 1'
#
loop_
_entity.id
_entity.type
_entity.pdbx_description
1 polymer ?
#
loop_
_entity_poly.entity_id
_entity_poly.type
_entity_poly.pdbx_seq_one_letter_code
_entity_poly.pdbx_strand_id
1 'polypeptide(L)'
;MKRYDLTVAVTAHNEGLVAHKTMRSILEATKRLEEKKISYEILIHIDNGDQITKDYFKRYAKMPNVVIYENNFGDPGPSRNFLAQKASGEYLTFLDGDDLISDNWLVVAYGALIGATEEVIVHPEGILTFGTEVNNVLTIQTETLPREKDTIVLLGENRWCAILMAKTSTLLKFPYQHLTGGYSHEDYVFNVETTNAGIKHIIAKETILFYRRSNNSRLSSSNNTNQIIPYMEFFDFAKVREFRADSHADVPVEVSLKRKGYKLYKKIRDNNFLNYFITPPAKLTLKVLNKFNQKNKLGKIPEFVVREWAKINPLETQLYPYPFILKRTQIYDPSDLSMIGETYLKIAQSVTHTPDYIFMVPWVVRGGADKVMLNMMKAIEEIHPGSKFTVITTLPNKNVWAKMLPKNTDLIEFGKLAEGLPPYEKDELLSRVITQLKCKRLHIINSEYAYAWAYKHQELIKNHYELTVSVFASCFIPESNFTCRFSFDDPFIFDIYPVVKKIFTDNQTFVEESVEKNALDEKLFKVQYQPIMDEIKPVHHAEANKKVKVLWASRVTREKMPDMIKLIANKLDPKEFQIDVFGAFSDDVDKNFFTGVPVINYRGAFDGFSSLPTEDYDILLYTSVGDGVPNILLEATAAGLPILASNDGGVHEFIQDEKTGSLVKEIRDVDGYVKKLKDFRKNPKKYEEYVEAAQKLLEERHSWKAFIKKMKEDF
;
A
#
# COMPACT_ATOMS: atom_id res chain seq x y z
N MET A 1 22.43 44.55 -1.64
CA MET A 1 23.18 44.90 -0.43
C MET A 1 22.45 44.38 0.78
N LYS A 2 23.11 43.70 1.69
CA LYS A 2 22.59 43.23 2.97
C LYS A 2 22.12 44.44 3.80
N ARG A 3 20.85 44.41 4.22
CA ARG A 3 20.27 45.52 4.98
C ARG A 3 20.05 45.15 6.45
N TYR A 4 19.81 43.89 6.75
CA TYR A 4 19.56 43.38 8.09
C TYR A 4 20.42 42.14 8.40
N ASP A 5 20.63 41.86 9.67
CA ASP A 5 21.27 40.62 10.11
C ASP A 5 20.32 39.43 10.01
N LEU A 6 19.04 39.63 10.35
CA LEU A 6 18.00 38.59 10.40
C LEU A 6 16.72 39.02 9.71
N THR A 7 16.11 38.13 8.91
CA THR A 7 14.73 38.23 8.45
C THR A 7 13.86 37.23 9.23
N VAL A 8 12.77 37.69 9.83
CA VAL A 8 11.73 36.86 10.40
C VAL A 8 10.57 36.81 9.42
N ALA A 9 10.34 35.67 8.80
CA ALA A 9 9.34 35.48 7.75
C ALA A 9 8.13 34.73 8.30
N VAL A 10 6.95 35.34 8.22
CA VAL A 10 5.69 34.80 8.70
C VAL A 10 4.82 34.41 7.50
N THR A 11 4.40 33.15 7.45
CA THR A 11 3.44 32.66 6.46
C THR A 11 2.04 32.62 7.07
N ALA A 12 1.08 33.28 6.44
CA ALA A 12 -0.31 33.38 6.91
C ALA A 12 -1.31 33.02 5.81
N HIS A 13 -2.44 32.47 6.20
CA HIS A 13 -3.55 32.11 5.31
C HIS A 13 -4.89 32.62 5.84
N ASN A 14 -5.57 31.90 6.72
CA ASN A 14 -6.86 32.23 7.30
C ASN A 14 -6.84 32.15 8.85
N GLU A 15 -5.75 32.58 9.47
CA GLU A 15 -5.55 32.50 10.91
C GLU A 15 -6.44 33.49 11.68
N GLY A 16 -6.86 34.55 11.02
CA GLY A 16 -7.68 35.58 11.64
C GLY A 16 -6.99 36.17 12.88
N LEU A 17 -7.72 36.20 14.00
CA LEU A 17 -7.19 36.76 15.25
C LEU A 17 -6.22 35.83 16.00
N VAL A 18 -6.07 34.56 15.58
CA VAL A 18 -5.07 33.66 16.15
C VAL A 18 -3.66 34.18 15.87
N ALA A 19 -3.46 34.79 14.70
CA ALA A 19 -2.19 35.42 14.31
C ALA A 19 -1.73 36.52 15.31
N HIS A 20 -2.63 37.05 16.13
CA HIS A 20 -2.24 38.00 17.17
C HIS A 20 -1.29 37.37 18.21
N LYS A 21 -1.55 36.11 18.58
CA LYS A 21 -0.74 35.39 19.56
C LYS A 21 0.65 35.12 18.97
N THR A 22 0.71 34.71 17.71
CA THR A 22 1.95 34.51 16.96
C THR A 22 2.77 35.81 16.92
N MET A 23 2.19 36.92 16.46
CA MET A 23 2.88 38.21 16.40
C MET A 23 3.33 38.71 17.79
N ARG A 24 2.57 38.43 18.83
CA ARG A 24 2.98 38.76 20.21
C ARG A 24 4.22 37.99 20.63
N SER A 25 4.31 36.69 20.30
CA SER A 25 5.50 35.88 20.60
C SER A 25 6.74 36.36 19.81
N ILE A 26 6.56 36.72 18.53
CA ILE A 26 7.62 37.30 17.69
C ILE A 26 8.13 38.62 18.29
N LEU A 27 7.23 39.56 18.58
CA LEU A 27 7.59 40.87 19.12
C LEU A 27 8.27 40.77 20.49
N GLU A 28 7.95 39.76 21.29
CA GLU A 28 8.67 39.51 22.55
C GLU A 28 10.07 38.96 22.29
N ALA A 29 10.23 38.06 21.31
CA ALA A 29 11.54 37.54 20.92
C ALA A 29 12.44 38.58 20.27
N THR A 30 11.88 39.56 19.51
CA THR A 30 12.68 40.63 18.89
C THR A 30 13.29 41.60 19.90
N LYS A 31 12.70 41.77 21.09
CA LYS A 31 13.32 42.57 22.15
C LYS A 31 14.71 42.09 22.52
N ARG A 32 14.91 40.77 22.53
CA ARG A 32 16.22 40.17 22.79
C ARG A 32 17.24 40.41 21.67
N LEU A 33 16.77 40.53 20.42
CA LEU A 33 17.62 40.96 19.30
C LEU A 33 18.09 42.42 19.48
N GLU A 34 17.14 43.30 19.89
CA GLU A 34 17.43 44.72 20.16
C GLU A 34 18.45 44.87 21.29
N GLU A 35 18.30 44.11 22.39
CA GLU A 35 19.27 44.08 23.51
C GLU A 35 20.69 43.70 23.04
N LYS A 36 20.78 42.80 22.04
CA LYS A 36 22.03 42.33 21.43
C LYS A 36 22.49 43.17 20.24
N LYS A 37 21.75 44.23 19.87
CA LYS A 37 22.01 45.10 18.72
C LYS A 37 22.03 44.34 17.39
N ILE A 38 21.25 43.30 17.24
CA ILE A 38 21.06 42.53 16.01
C ILE A 38 19.92 43.17 15.22
N SER A 39 20.25 43.63 14.00
CA SER A 39 19.28 44.28 13.13
C SER A 39 18.33 43.26 12.48
N TYR A 40 17.03 43.53 12.40
CA TYR A 40 16.03 42.61 11.86
C TYR A 40 14.95 43.30 11.06
N GLU A 41 14.34 42.52 10.14
CA GLU A 41 13.07 42.83 9.49
C GLU A 41 12.06 41.68 9.71
N ILE A 42 10.79 42.03 9.60
CA ILE A 42 9.69 41.05 9.62
C ILE A 42 9.00 41.12 8.28
N LEU A 43 8.96 40.00 7.56
CA LEU A 43 8.22 39.84 6.32
C LEU A 43 6.96 39.00 6.61
N ILE A 44 5.80 39.51 6.26
CA ILE A 44 4.52 38.80 6.43
C ILE A 44 3.98 38.50 5.03
N HIS A 45 3.71 37.26 4.76
CA HIS A 45 3.09 36.81 3.51
C HIS A 45 1.71 36.20 3.79
N ILE A 46 0.67 36.82 3.23
CA ILE A 46 -0.71 36.34 3.34
C ILE A 46 -1.06 35.63 2.02
N ASP A 47 -1.18 34.31 2.08
CA ASP A 47 -1.48 33.45 0.94
C ASP A 47 -2.95 33.06 0.92
N ASN A 48 -3.72 33.55 -0.06
CA ASN A 48 -5.18 33.33 -0.15
C ASN A 48 -5.93 33.70 1.14
N GLY A 49 -5.47 34.73 1.87
CA GLY A 49 -6.00 35.08 3.18
C GLY A 49 -7.41 35.65 3.13
N ASP A 50 -8.20 35.35 4.16
CA ASP A 50 -9.51 35.98 4.38
C ASP A 50 -9.38 37.45 4.81
N GLN A 51 -10.50 38.16 4.79
CA GLN A 51 -10.49 39.60 5.11
C GLN A 51 -10.10 39.88 6.58
N ILE A 52 -10.45 38.98 7.51
CA ILE A 52 -10.12 39.13 8.93
C ILE A 52 -8.60 39.06 9.12
N THR A 53 -7.95 38.10 8.48
CA THR A 53 -6.46 37.94 8.51
C THR A 53 -5.77 39.16 7.89
N LYS A 54 -6.25 39.62 6.72
CA LYS A 54 -5.71 40.83 6.06
C LYS A 54 -5.85 42.06 6.92
N ASP A 55 -7.04 42.33 7.49
CA ASP A 55 -7.29 43.48 8.34
C ASP A 55 -6.49 43.40 9.65
N TYR A 56 -6.25 42.21 10.16
CA TYR A 56 -5.39 42.04 11.32
C TYR A 56 -3.93 42.48 11.01
N PHE A 57 -3.33 41.98 9.94
CA PHE A 57 -1.93 42.28 9.64
C PHE A 57 -1.72 43.75 9.18
N LYS A 58 -2.67 44.43 8.59
CA LYS A 58 -2.61 45.86 8.26
C LYS A 58 -2.14 46.74 9.44
N ARG A 59 -2.37 46.31 10.68
CA ARG A 59 -1.93 47.02 11.90
C ARG A 59 -0.42 47.20 11.99
N TYR A 60 0.33 46.28 11.37
CA TYR A 60 1.80 46.27 11.37
C TYR A 60 2.40 47.05 10.20
N ALA A 61 1.62 47.47 9.21
CA ALA A 61 2.11 48.16 8.02
C ALA A 61 2.84 49.51 8.31
N LYS A 62 2.59 50.07 9.50
CA LYS A 62 3.26 51.32 9.93
C LYS A 62 4.57 51.09 10.64
N MET A 63 4.94 49.87 10.96
CA MET A 63 6.24 49.54 11.56
C MET A 63 7.35 49.61 10.49
N PRO A 64 8.45 50.32 10.73
CA PRO A 64 9.44 50.63 9.69
C PRO A 64 10.21 49.38 9.18
N ASN A 65 10.25 48.32 9.96
CA ASN A 65 10.91 47.06 9.65
C ASN A 65 9.96 45.92 9.34
N VAL A 66 8.66 46.21 9.06
CA VAL A 66 7.67 45.21 8.67
C VAL A 66 7.21 45.45 7.24
N VAL A 67 7.21 44.39 6.44
CA VAL A 67 6.69 44.41 5.07
C VAL A 67 5.63 43.29 4.92
N ILE A 68 4.50 43.64 4.32
CA ILE A 68 3.37 42.71 4.12
C ILE A 68 3.21 42.46 2.63
N TYR A 69 3.10 41.19 2.25
CA TYR A 69 2.86 40.72 0.88
C TYR A 69 1.55 39.90 0.85
N GLU A 70 0.83 39.99 -0.25
CA GLU A 70 -0.36 39.21 -0.51
C GLU A 70 -0.23 38.51 -1.87
N ASN A 71 -0.40 37.21 -1.89
CA ASN A 71 -0.41 36.37 -3.10
C ASN A 71 -1.43 35.23 -2.99
N ASN A 72 -1.53 34.43 -4.04
CA ASN A 72 -2.47 33.29 -4.12
C ASN A 72 -1.73 32.05 -4.62
N PHE A 73 -0.75 31.55 -3.85
CA PHE A 73 -0.01 30.34 -4.20
C PHE A 73 -0.76 29.06 -3.81
N GLY A 74 -1.51 29.14 -2.71
CA GLY A 74 -2.26 28.04 -2.19
C GLY A 74 -1.39 26.92 -1.58
N ASP A 75 -0.10 27.17 -1.31
CA ASP A 75 0.88 26.21 -0.81
C ASP A 75 1.97 26.90 0.04
N PRO A 76 2.32 26.38 1.25
CA PRO A 76 3.33 26.96 2.10
C PRO A 76 4.75 26.94 1.49
N GLY A 77 5.08 25.96 0.66
CA GLY A 77 6.39 25.87 0.00
C GLY A 77 6.68 27.09 -0.89
N PRO A 78 5.89 27.37 -1.93
CA PRO A 78 6.00 28.61 -2.71
C PRO A 78 5.95 29.88 -1.88
N SER A 79 5.16 29.93 -0.81
CA SER A 79 5.08 31.07 0.09
C SER A 79 6.41 31.33 0.80
N ARG A 80 7.06 30.28 1.34
CA ARG A 80 8.38 30.37 1.95
C ARG A 80 9.46 30.75 0.94
N ASN A 81 9.42 30.20 -0.27
CA ASN A 81 10.35 30.55 -1.36
C ASN A 81 10.23 32.02 -1.76
N PHE A 82 9.01 32.54 -1.86
CA PHE A 82 8.78 33.95 -2.14
C PHE A 82 9.36 34.84 -1.04
N LEU A 83 9.13 34.50 0.23
CA LEU A 83 9.69 35.24 1.36
C LEU A 83 11.23 35.20 1.37
N ALA A 84 11.86 34.05 1.04
CA ALA A 84 13.30 33.93 0.93
C ALA A 84 13.88 34.84 -0.17
N GLN A 85 13.18 34.99 -1.29
CA GLN A 85 13.58 35.93 -2.37
C GLN A 85 13.42 37.40 -1.97
N LYS A 86 12.51 37.72 -1.05
CA LYS A 86 12.29 39.10 -0.56
C LYS A 86 13.15 39.48 0.64
N ALA A 87 13.72 38.48 1.32
CA ALA A 87 14.52 38.67 2.52
C ALA A 87 15.79 39.52 2.23
N SER A 88 16.05 40.51 3.09
CA SER A 88 17.24 41.34 3.05
C SER A 88 18.23 40.98 4.18
N GLY A 89 17.84 40.09 5.10
CA GLY A 89 18.68 39.57 6.16
C GLY A 89 19.73 38.58 5.66
N GLU A 90 20.87 38.51 6.31
CA GLU A 90 21.84 37.44 6.05
C GLU A 90 21.31 36.08 6.42
N TYR A 91 20.57 36.02 7.50
CA TYR A 91 19.90 34.85 8.01
C TYR A 91 18.39 35.03 7.91
N LEU A 92 17.69 33.93 7.78
CA LEU A 92 16.22 33.86 7.63
C LEU A 92 15.65 32.76 8.50
N THR A 93 14.56 33.05 9.20
CA THR A 93 13.73 32.06 9.89
C THR A 93 12.30 32.14 9.39
N PHE A 94 11.60 30.99 9.28
CA PHE A 94 10.18 30.91 8.99
C PHE A 94 9.38 30.64 10.25
N LEU A 95 8.14 31.15 10.30
CA LEU A 95 7.14 30.84 11.31
C LEU A 95 5.75 30.85 10.67
N ASP A 96 4.96 29.83 10.94
CA ASP A 96 3.57 29.80 10.49
C ASP A 96 2.69 30.72 11.36
N GLY A 97 1.67 31.34 10.76
CA GLY A 97 0.89 32.44 11.34
C GLY A 97 -0.01 32.06 12.53
N ASP A 98 -0.06 30.77 12.90
CA ASP A 98 -0.82 30.25 14.06
C ASP A 98 0.06 29.65 15.16
N ASP A 99 1.39 29.56 14.93
CA ASP A 99 2.37 29.04 15.88
C ASP A 99 2.98 30.12 16.77
N LEU A 100 3.62 29.69 17.87
CA LEU A 100 4.33 30.60 18.78
C LEU A 100 5.76 30.12 19.04
N ILE A 101 6.66 31.04 19.30
CA ILE A 101 8.05 30.77 19.62
C ILE A 101 8.42 31.18 21.04
N SER A 102 9.38 30.51 21.65
CA SER A 102 10.01 30.98 22.89
C SER A 102 10.74 32.29 22.64
N ASP A 103 10.77 33.17 23.65
CA ASP A 103 11.35 34.50 23.55
C ASP A 103 12.86 34.52 23.24
N ASN A 104 13.53 33.41 23.47
CA ASN A 104 14.96 33.23 23.20
C ASN A 104 15.27 32.61 21.84
N TRP A 105 14.27 32.11 21.06
CA TRP A 105 14.50 31.43 19.79
C TRP A 105 15.39 32.21 18.83
N LEU A 106 15.03 33.46 18.55
CA LEU A 106 15.70 34.28 17.53
C LEU A 106 17.17 34.52 17.88
N VAL A 107 17.48 34.85 19.12
CA VAL A 107 18.84 35.18 19.55
C VAL A 107 19.72 33.94 19.69
N VAL A 108 19.19 32.81 20.18
CA VAL A 108 19.95 31.59 20.37
C VAL A 108 20.22 30.91 19.01
N ALA A 109 19.25 30.85 18.12
CA ALA A 109 19.45 30.31 16.77
C ALA A 109 20.41 31.16 15.94
N TYR A 110 20.30 32.48 16.01
CA TYR A 110 21.26 33.38 15.38
C TYR A 110 22.68 33.17 15.92
N GLY A 111 22.83 33.07 17.25
CA GLY A 111 24.12 32.78 17.89
C GLY A 111 24.72 31.44 17.45
N ALA A 112 23.91 30.43 17.28
CA ALA A 112 24.35 29.12 16.78
C ALA A 112 24.87 29.19 15.33
N LEU A 113 24.22 30.00 14.47
CA LEU A 113 24.61 30.19 13.08
C LEU A 113 25.94 30.96 12.94
N ILE A 114 26.11 32.05 13.67
CA ILE A 114 27.35 32.82 13.60
C ILE A 114 28.55 32.11 14.25
N GLY A 115 28.30 31.20 15.19
CA GLY A 115 29.30 30.34 15.81
C GLY A 115 29.68 29.09 15.00
N ALA A 116 28.90 28.75 13.98
CA ALA A 116 29.17 27.58 13.15
C ALA A 116 30.34 27.82 12.16
N THR A 117 31.23 26.83 12.05
CA THR A 117 32.37 26.87 11.11
C THR A 117 32.02 26.34 9.72
N GLU A 118 30.85 25.69 9.58
CA GLU A 118 30.32 25.13 8.34
C GLU A 118 28.88 25.62 8.09
N GLU A 119 28.34 25.37 6.91
CA GLU A 119 26.95 25.69 6.58
C GLU A 119 26.01 24.77 7.35
N VAL A 120 25.08 25.33 8.14
CA VAL A 120 24.18 24.60 9.00
C VAL A 120 22.76 25.17 8.91
N ILE A 121 21.77 24.32 9.27
CA ILE A 121 20.38 24.70 9.51
C ILE A 121 20.10 24.48 10.99
N VAL A 122 19.51 25.49 11.65
CA VAL A 122 19.23 25.46 13.09
C VAL A 122 17.75 25.23 13.34
N HIS A 123 17.42 24.31 14.24
CA HIS A 123 16.06 24.02 14.70
C HIS A 123 15.90 24.26 16.20
N PRO A 124 14.67 24.48 16.72
CA PRO A 124 14.43 24.56 18.16
C PRO A 124 14.65 23.19 18.82
N GLU A 125 15.02 23.16 20.09
CA GLU A 125 15.21 21.91 20.84
C GLU A 125 13.88 21.20 21.10
N GLY A 126 12.82 21.95 21.41
CA GLY A 126 11.50 21.40 21.71
C GLY A 126 10.43 21.85 20.73
N ILE A 127 9.51 20.94 20.41
CA ILE A 127 8.25 21.25 19.77
C ILE A 127 7.15 20.81 20.72
N LEU A 128 6.40 21.75 21.28
CA LEU A 128 5.23 21.46 22.10
C LEU A 128 3.96 21.59 21.25
N THR A 129 3.44 20.44 20.79
CA THR A 129 2.20 20.39 20.03
C THR A 129 1.02 20.58 20.97
N PHE A 130 0.09 21.48 20.62
CA PHE A 130 -1.11 21.78 21.40
C PHE A 130 -2.29 22.14 20.48
N GLY A 131 -3.49 22.30 21.05
CA GLY A 131 -4.67 22.77 20.33
C GLY A 131 -5.97 22.21 20.88
N THR A 132 -7.08 22.58 20.25
CA THR A 132 -8.41 22.06 20.60
C THR A 132 -8.47 20.58 20.26
N GLU A 133 -8.89 19.76 21.23
CA GLU A 133 -9.04 18.30 21.09
C GLU A 133 -7.73 17.54 20.86
N VAL A 134 -6.58 18.19 20.99
CA VAL A 134 -5.26 17.59 20.81
C VAL A 134 -4.57 17.45 22.17
N ASN A 135 -4.03 16.25 22.46
CA ASN A 135 -3.17 16.07 23.62
C ASN A 135 -1.85 16.81 23.38
N ASN A 136 -1.30 17.44 24.42
CA ASN A 136 0.01 18.05 24.34
C ASN A 136 1.08 16.94 24.14
N VAL A 137 1.89 17.11 23.11
CA VAL A 137 3.04 16.25 22.82
C VAL A 137 4.28 17.11 22.74
N LEU A 138 5.29 16.76 23.55
CA LEU A 138 6.61 17.38 23.49
C LEU A 138 7.53 16.50 22.66
N THR A 139 7.94 16.98 21.51
CA THR A 139 8.98 16.37 20.68
C THR A 139 10.31 17.04 21.02
N ILE A 140 11.32 16.27 21.41
CA ILE A 140 12.68 16.76 21.60
C ILE A 140 13.46 16.48 20.33
N GLN A 141 13.85 17.56 19.63
CA GLN A 141 14.60 17.45 18.39
C GLN A 141 16.08 17.16 18.65
N THR A 142 16.71 16.48 17.73
CA THR A 142 18.11 16.05 17.82
C THR A 142 18.87 16.52 16.57
N GLU A 143 20.18 16.65 16.71
CA GLU A 143 21.08 17.06 15.61
C GLU A 143 21.22 15.95 14.57
N THR A 144 21.76 16.28 13.39
CA THR A 144 22.14 15.34 12.35
C THR A 144 22.99 14.21 12.95
N LEU A 145 22.58 12.98 12.67
CA LEU A 145 23.29 11.75 13.06
C LEU A 145 24.24 11.31 11.94
N PRO A 146 25.10 10.30 12.17
CA PRO A 146 25.80 9.63 11.08
C PRO A 146 24.80 9.17 10.00
N ARG A 147 25.18 9.30 8.73
CA ARG A 147 24.31 9.18 7.56
C ARG A 147 23.41 7.92 7.56
N GLU A 148 23.94 6.78 7.99
CA GLU A 148 23.20 5.54 8.08
C GLU A 148 22.01 5.65 9.06
N LYS A 149 22.25 6.22 10.24
CA LYS A 149 21.20 6.42 11.25
C LYS A 149 20.17 7.46 10.79
N ASP A 150 20.61 8.56 10.20
CA ASP A 150 19.70 9.56 9.63
C ASP A 150 18.84 8.96 8.53
N THR A 151 19.41 8.10 7.68
CA THR A 151 18.64 7.40 6.63
C THR A 151 17.53 6.56 7.24
N ILE A 152 17.81 5.78 8.29
CA ILE A 152 16.80 4.94 8.95
C ILE A 152 15.70 5.79 9.59
N VAL A 153 16.07 6.86 10.27
CA VAL A 153 15.11 7.75 10.96
C VAL A 153 14.26 8.49 9.92
N LEU A 154 14.91 9.15 8.94
CA LEU A 154 14.22 9.90 7.90
C LEU A 154 13.39 9.04 6.94
N LEU A 155 13.66 7.75 6.81
CA LEU A 155 12.78 6.83 6.09
C LEU A 155 11.43 6.65 6.79
N GLY A 156 11.40 6.78 8.12
CA GLY A 156 10.20 6.58 8.91
C GLY A 156 9.37 7.83 9.14
N GLU A 157 10.03 9.00 9.27
CA GLU A 157 9.33 10.24 9.60
C GLU A 157 10.17 11.49 9.35
N ASN A 158 9.49 12.62 9.22
CA ASN A 158 10.16 13.92 9.22
C ASN A 158 10.71 14.23 10.63
N ARG A 159 12.01 14.38 10.74
CA ARG A 159 12.68 14.56 12.02
C ARG A 159 12.63 15.98 12.53
N TRP A 160 12.61 16.96 11.63
CA TRP A 160 12.60 18.38 11.96
C TRP A 160 11.33 19.04 11.42
N CYS A 161 10.81 20.00 12.17
CA CYS A 161 9.65 20.76 11.74
C CYS A 161 10.00 21.86 10.74
N ALA A 162 8.97 22.50 10.19
CA ALA A 162 9.09 23.59 9.24
C ALA A 162 9.80 24.84 9.78
N ILE A 163 9.76 25.07 11.11
CA ILE A 163 10.53 26.18 11.71
C ILE A 163 12.01 25.85 11.71
N LEU A 164 12.78 26.74 11.14
CA LEU A 164 14.23 26.67 11.07
C LEU A 164 14.82 28.08 10.96
N MET A 165 16.12 28.18 11.18
CA MET A 165 16.90 29.38 10.83
C MET A 165 18.14 28.93 10.06
N ALA A 166 18.42 29.61 8.93
CA ALA A 166 19.56 29.30 8.08
C ALA A 166 20.07 30.57 7.39
N LYS A 167 21.20 30.49 6.70
CA LYS A 167 21.60 31.57 5.77
C LYS A 167 20.53 31.72 4.69
N THR A 168 20.19 32.96 4.36
CA THR A 168 19.23 33.22 3.27
C THR A 168 19.70 32.61 1.94
N SER A 169 21.01 32.59 1.69
CA SER A 169 21.62 31.95 0.51
C SER A 169 21.36 30.43 0.47
N THR A 170 21.36 29.74 1.62
CA THR A 170 21.06 28.31 1.71
C THR A 170 19.62 28.03 1.31
N LEU A 171 18.67 28.83 1.80
CA LEU A 171 17.24 28.68 1.48
C LEU A 171 16.94 29.03 0.02
N LEU A 172 17.71 29.93 -0.59
CA LEU A 172 17.61 30.21 -2.03
C LEU A 172 18.22 29.09 -2.89
N LYS A 173 19.26 28.40 -2.39
CA LYS A 173 19.90 27.27 -3.06
C LYS A 173 19.06 25.99 -2.99
N PHE A 174 18.32 25.79 -1.91
CA PHE A 174 17.43 24.65 -1.68
C PHE A 174 15.99 25.16 -1.50
N PRO A 175 15.29 25.51 -2.59
CA PRO A 175 13.91 25.97 -2.49
C PRO A 175 12.97 24.82 -2.09
N TYR A 176 11.94 25.12 -1.31
CA TYR A 176 10.86 24.18 -1.03
C TYR A 176 10.20 23.74 -2.34
N GLN A 177 9.98 22.44 -2.49
CA GLN A 177 9.27 21.92 -3.65
C GLN A 177 7.77 22.25 -3.57
N HIS A 178 7.16 22.59 -4.70
CA HIS A 178 5.71 22.67 -4.81
C HIS A 178 5.16 21.26 -5.00
N LEU A 179 4.57 20.69 -3.94
CA LEU A 179 4.08 19.33 -3.92
C LEU A 179 2.58 19.30 -4.23
N THR A 180 2.22 18.55 -5.27
CA THR A 180 0.84 18.38 -5.73
C THR A 180 0.55 16.93 -6.09
N GLY A 181 -0.69 16.61 -6.43
CA GLY A 181 -1.05 15.30 -6.97
C GLY A 181 -0.84 14.14 -5.98
N GLY A 182 -1.13 14.34 -4.70
CA GLY A 182 -1.02 13.32 -3.66
C GLY A 182 0.31 13.30 -2.91
N TYR A 183 1.32 14.06 -3.34
CA TYR A 183 2.52 14.33 -2.55
C TYR A 183 2.26 15.45 -1.53
N SER A 184 2.93 15.37 -0.38
CA SER A 184 2.77 16.32 0.72
C SER A 184 4.07 16.45 1.52
N HIS A 185 4.09 17.34 2.54
CA HIS A 185 5.21 17.52 3.46
C HIS A 185 6.46 18.11 2.78
N GLU A 186 6.32 19.32 2.27
CA GLU A 186 7.40 20.07 1.60
C GLU A 186 8.61 20.32 2.53
N ASP A 187 8.34 20.45 3.83
CA ASP A 187 9.39 20.57 4.87
C ASP A 187 10.19 19.28 5.04
N TYR A 188 9.54 18.13 4.92
CA TYR A 188 10.20 16.82 4.94
C TYR A 188 11.12 16.66 3.72
N VAL A 189 10.62 16.97 2.53
CA VAL A 189 11.43 16.95 1.31
C VAL A 189 12.64 17.85 1.44
N PHE A 190 12.46 19.10 1.90
CA PHE A 190 13.54 20.05 2.16
C PHE A 190 14.59 19.50 3.14
N ASN A 191 14.15 18.91 4.25
CA ASN A 191 15.05 18.36 5.26
C ASN A 191 15.88 17.17 4.70
N VAL A 192 15.27 16.31 3.89
CA VAL A 192 15.96 15.20 3.23
C VAL A 192 16.96 15.70 2.17
N GLU A 193 16.58 16.68 1.35
CA GLU A 193 17.47 17.26 0.32
C GLU A 193 18.69 17.93 0.92
N THR A 194 18.50 18.73 1.95
CA THR A 194 19.60 19.44 2.64
C THR A 194 20.53 18.46 3.37
N THR A 195 19.96 17.43 4.01
CA THR A 195 20.74 16.32 4.60
C THR A 195 21.54 15.56 3.53
N ASN A 196 20.92 15.26 2.36
CA ASN A 196 21.60 14.61 1.24
C ASN A 196 22.76 15.46 0.68
N ALA A 197 22.63 16.78 0.71
CA ALA A 197 23.67 17.72 0.31
C ALA A 197 24.80 17.88 1.35
N GLY A 198 24.70 17.19 2.51
CA GLY A 198 25.71 17.23 3.57
C GLY A 198 25.57 18.42 4.53
N ILE A 199 24.47 19.19 4.44
CA ILE A 199 24.21 20.29 5.39
C ILE A 199 23.78 19.67 6.72
N LYS A 200 24.42 20.09 7.80
CA LYS A 200 24.08 19.62 9.13
C LYS A 200 22.91 20.41 9.70
N HIS A 201 21.98 19.70 10.30
CA HIS A 201 20.90 20.26 11.10
C HIS A 201 21.34 20.22 12.56
N ILE A 202 21.38 21.38 13.21
CA ILE A 202 21.81 21.55 14.60
C ILE A 202 20.68 22.14 15.43
N ILE A 203 20.82 22.07 16.75
CA ILE A 203 19.76 22.44 17.69
C ILE A 203 20.11 23.67 18.50
N ALA A 204 19.25 24.68 18.45
CA ALA A 204 19.26 25.83 19.35
C ALA A 204 18.78 25.40 20.73
N LYS A 205 19.71 25.22 21.67
CA LYS A 205 19.41 24.68 23.00
C LYS A 205 18.45 25.56 23.80
N GLU A 206 17.58 24.92 24.59
CA GLU A 206 16.59 25.54 25.45
C GLU A 206 15.58 26.46 24.73
N THR A 207 15.33 26.21 23.43
CA THR A 207 14.31 26.91 22.65
C THR A 207 13.14 26.02 22.30
N ILE A 208 11.95 26.60 22.12
CA ILE A 208 10.71 25.84 21.86
C ILE A 208 9.87 26.50 20.76
N LEU A 209 9.37 25.67 19.85
CA LEU A 209 8.19 25.95 19.04
C LEU A 209 6.94 25.44 19.77
N PHE A 210 5.94 26.29 19.97
CA PHE A 210 4.59 25.88 20.37
C PHE A 210 3.78 25.73 19.11
N TYR A 211 3.61 24.48 18.67
CA TYR A 211 3.00 24.10 17.41
C TYR A 211 1.50 23.86 17.58
N ARG A 212 0.69 24.69 16.93
CA ARG A 212 -0.77 24.61 17.01
C ARG A 212 -1.32 23.58 16.04
N ARG A 213 -2.19 22.69 16.53
CA ARG A 213 -3.01 21.81 15.69
C ARG A 213 -4.48 22.06 15.91
N SER A 214 -5.22 22.17 14.83
CA SER A 214 -6.69 22.26 14.84
C SER A 214 -7.26 21.19 13.89
N ASN A 215 -8.53 20.79 14.13
CA ASN A 215 -9.21 19.84 13.23
C ASN A 215 -9.45 20.43 11.83
N ASN A 216 -9.33 21.75 11.67
CA ASN A 216 -9.42 22.46 10.39
C ASN A 216 -8.06 22.76 9.77
N SER A 217 -6.95 22.26 10.33
CA SER A 217 -5.64 22.43 9.73
C SER A 217 -5.57 21.66 8.39
N ARG A 218 -4.72 22.12 7.47
CA ARG A 218 -4.54 21.49 6.15
C ARG A 218 -4.19 20.00 6.25
N LEU A 219 -3.45 19.60 7.28
CA LEU A 219 -3.12 18.20 7.59
C LEU A 219 -4.34 17.38 8.03
N SER A 220 -5.35 18.01 8.63
CA SER A 220 -6.59 17.35 9.06
C SER A 220 -7.68 17.38 7.98
N SER A 221 -7.69 18.39 7.10
CA SER A 221 -8.67 18.53 6.01
C SER A 221 -8.32 17.69 4.77
N SER A 222 -7.04 17.45 4.51
CA SER A 222 -6.63 16.37 3.61
C SER A 222 -6.69 15.09 4.44
N ASN A 223 -7.40 14.06 4.00
CA ASN A 223 -7.34 12.71 4.60
C ASN A 223 -5.91 12.10 4.57
N ASN A 224 -4.88 12.91 4.35
CA ASN A 224 -3.48 12.55 4.25
C ASN A 224 -2.85 12.48 5.65
N THR A 225 -3.20 11.43 6.38
CA THR A 225 -2.44 11.04 7.57
C THR A 225 -1.07 10.45 7.24
N ASN A 226 -0.80 10.16 5.97
CA ASN A 226 0.45 9.52 5.52
C ASN A 226 1.39 10.56 4.91
N GLN A 227 2.67 10.49 5.32
CA GLN A 227 3.74 11.34 4.81
C GLN A 227 4.25 10.81 3.46
N ILE A 228 3.49 11.05 2.39
CA ILE A 228 3.89 10.60 1.05
C ILE A 228 4.72 11.69 0.39
N ILE A 229 5.99 11.41 0.22
CA ILE A 229 6.95 12.27 -0.48
C ILE A 229 7.37 11.65 -1.82
N PRO A 230 7.78 12.47 -2.79
CA PRO A 230 8.25 11.98 -4.08
C PRO A 230 9.54 11.14 -3.94
N TYR A 231 10.03 10.65 -5.09
CA TYR A 231 11.36 10.03 -5.12
C TYR A 231 12.42 10.97 -4.54
N MET A 232 13.22 10.43 -3.63
CA MET A 232 14.35 11.13 -3.02
C MET A 232 15.63 10.34 -3.24
N GLU A 233 16.64 10.98 -3.81
CA GLU A 233 17.94 10.35 -4.08
C GLU A 233 18.61 9.81 -2.81
N PHE A 234 18.36 10.45 -1.67
CA PHE A 234 18.84 10.03 -0.36
C PHE A 234 18.39 8.61 0.03
N PHE A 235 17.19 8.21 -0.45
CA PHE A 235 16.58 6.91 -0.18
C PHE A 235 16.69 5.92 -1.34
N ASP A 236 17.46 6.25 -2.39
CA ASP A 236 17.66 5.35 -3.53
C ASP A 236 18.16 3.98 -3.07
N PHE A 237 17.55 2.92 -3.60
CA PHE A 237 17.84 1.56 -3.16
C PHE A 237 19.31 1.16 -3.32
N ALA A 238 19.99 1.60 -4.38
CA ALA A 238 21.39 1.30 -4.59
C ALA A 238 22.26 1.98 -3.51
N LYS A 239 22.00 3.26 -3.23
CA LYS A 239 22.71 4.02 -2.19
C LYS A 239 22.49 3.44 -0.79
N VAL A 240 21.24 3.05 -0.50
CA VAL A 240 20.91 2.45 0.81
C VAL A 240 21.58 1.10 1.00
N ARG A 241 21.78 0.32 -0.07
CA ARG A 241 22.53 -0.96 0.00
C ARG A 241 24.01 -0.76 0.30
N GLU A 242 24.64 0.28 -0.25
CA GLU A 242 26.05 0.58 -0.05
C GLU A 242 26.40 0.77 1.43
N PHE A 243 25.52 1.45 2.18
CA PHE A 243 25.75 1.66 3.62
C PHE A 243 25.90 0.38 4.42
N ARG A 244 25.19 -0.66 4.06
CA ARG A 244 25.22 -1.93 4.78
C ARG A 244 26.43 -2.81 4.41
N ALA A 245 26.98 -2.62 3.22
CA ALA A 245 28.20 -3.31 2.77
C ALA A 245 29.46 -2.78 3.49
N ASP A 246 29.48 -1.48 3.82
CA ASP A 246 30.60 -0.83 4.49
C ASP A 246 30.50 -0.90 6.03
N SER A 247 29.31 -1.09 6.58
CA SER A 247 29.11 -1.18 8.02
C SER A 247 29.31 -2.62 8.54
N HIS A 248 30.56 -3.02 8.75
CA HIS A 248 30.93 -4.19 9.57
C HIS A 248 30.62 -4.00 11.07
N ALA A 249 29.83 -3.02 11.44
CA ALA A 249 29.31 -2.84 12.80
C ALA A 249 27.98 -3.57 12.90
N ASP A 250 27.98 -4.71 13.61
CA ASP A 250 26.78 -5.27 14.23
C ASP A 250 26.09 -4.16 15.05
N VAL A 251 25.17 -3.44 14.41
CA VAL A 251 24.25 -2.59 15.15
C VAL A 251 23.35 -3.55 15.93
N PRO A 252 23.44 -3.64 17.25
CA PRO A 252 22.57 -4.50 18.01
C PRO A 252 21.15 -4.02 17.76
N VAL A 253 20.37 -4.80 17.03
CA VAL A 253 18.93 -4.55 16.86
C VAL A 253 18.32 -4.79 18.22
N GLU A 254 18.27 -3.77 19.09
CA GLU A 254 17.44 -3.78 20.26
C GLU A 254 15.98 -3.90 19.79
N VAL A 255 15.55 -5.15 19.73
CA VAL A 255 14.15 -5.48 19.44
C VAL A 255 13.34 -4.90 20.59
N SER A 256 12.74 -3.75 20.36
CA SER A 256 11.97 -3.04 21.36
C SER A 256 10.96 -4.00 22.01
N LEU A 257 10.74 -3.88 23.31
CA LEU A 257 9.73 -4.65 24.07
C LEU A 257 8.34 -4.56 23.41
N LYS A 258 8.06 -3.48 22.67
CA LYS A 258 6.86 -3.29 21.85
C LYS A 258 6.75 -4.34 20.75
N ARG A 259 7.85 -4.69 20.07
CA ARG A 259 7.88 -5.69 18.98
C ARG A 259 7.57 -7.08 19.51
N LYS A 260 8.14 -7.42 20.69
CA LYS A 260 7.85 -8.70 21.38
C LYS A 260 6.40 -8.75 21.85
N GLY A 261 5.89 -7.66 22.42
CA GLY A 261 4.50 -7.53 22.87
C GLY A 261 3.48 -7.60 21.73
N TYR A 262 3.76 -6.95 20.60
CA TYR A 262 2.87 -7.00 19.43
C TYR A 262 2.87 -8.38 18.75
N LYS A 263 4.04 -9.03 18.62
CA LYS A 263 4.12 -10.42 18.12
C LYS A 263 3.38 -11.40 19.01
N LEU A 264 3.49 -11.23 20.33
CA LEU A 264 2.76 -12.04 21.30
C LEU A 264 1.25 -11.79 21.23
N TYR A 265 0.84 -10.52 21.15
CA TYR A 265 -0.57 -10.13 20.98
C TYR A 265 -1.16 -10.74 19.70
N LYS A 266 -0.44 -10.66 18.57
CA LYS A 266 -0.89 -11.25 17.30
C LYS A 266 -1.04 -12.77 17.43
N LYS A 267 -0.05 -13.45 18.02
CA LYS A 267 -0.08 -14.90 18.24
C LYS A 267 -1.25 -15.35 19.13
N ILE A 268 -1.64 -14.53 20.11
CA ILE A 268 -2.80 -14.75 20.98
C ILE A 268 -4.11 -14.48 20.23
N ARG A 269 -4.17 -13.40 19.45
CA ARG A 269 -5.35 -13.00 18.67
C ARG A 269 -5.68 -14.03 17.58
N ASP A 270 -4.66 -14.53 16.90
CA ASP A 270 -4.81 -15.46 15.76
C ASP A 270 -5.08 -16.91 16.23
N ASN A 271 -5.05 -17.17 17.54
CA ASN A 271 -5.43 -18.45 18.15
C ASN A 271 -6.82 -18.33 18.79
N ASN A 272 -7.85 -18.84 18.11
CA ASN A 272 -9.25 -18.73 18.54
C ASN A 272 -9.51 -19.23 19.97
N PHE A 273 -8.79 -20.26 20.43
CA PHE A 273 -8.91 -20.80 21.79
C PHE A 273 -8.29 -19.87 22.83
N LEU A 274 -7.10 -19.36 22.58
CA LEU A 274 -6.41 -18.42 23.47
C LEU A 274 -7.09 -17.05 23.51
N ASN A 275 -7.71 -16.64 22.38
CA ASN A 275 -8.39 -15.35 22.28
C ASN A 275 -9.61 -15.29 23.21
N TYR A 276 -10.36 -16.38 23.38
CA TYR A 276 -11.55 -16.42 24.22
C TYR A 276 -11.22 -16.30 25.73
N PHE A 277 -10.12 -16.92 26.19
CA PHE A 277 -9.77 -16.98 27.62
C PHE A 277 -8.76 -15.91 28.07
N ILE A 278 -7.90 -15.43 27.18
CA ILE A 278 -6.77 -14.55 27.54
C ILE A 278 -7.00 -13.10 27.12
N THR A 279 -7.90 -12.82 26.17
CA THR A 279 -8.12 -11.45 25.67
C THR A 279 -8.56 -10.43 26.74
N PRO A 280 -9.46 -10.74 27.70
CA PRO A 280 -9.81 -9.79 28.73
C PRO A 280 -8.66 -9.47 29.70
N PRO A 281 -7.93 -10.47 30.25
CA PRO A 281 -6.76 -10.20 31.11
C PRO A 281 -5.59 -9.59 30.32
N ALA A 282 -5.34 -10.01 29.07
CA ALA A 282 -4.27 -9.44 28.24
C ALA A 282 -4.54 -7.98 27.84
N LYS A 283 -5.80 -7.61 27.56
CA LYS A 283 -6.19 -6.21 27.37
C LYS A 283 -6.01 -5.39 28.63
N LEU A 284 -6.29 -5.97 29.80
CA LEU A 284 -6.06 -5.33 31.10
C LEU A 284 -4.56 -5.20 31.38
N THR A 285 -3.79 -6.26 31.12
CA THR A 285 -2.33 -6.27 31.28
C THR A 285 -1.64 -5.32 30.29
N LEU A 286 -2.09 -5.25 29.03
CA LEU A 286 -1.64 -4.25 28.06
C LEU A 286 -2.04 -2.82 28.47
N LYS A 287 -3.27 -2.61 29.01
CA LYS A 287 -3.65 -1.33 29.61
C LYS A 287 -2.79 -0.98 30.82
N VAL A 288 -2.48 -1.95 31.67
CA VAL A 288 -1.61 -1.79 32.87
C VAL A 288 -0.16 -1.59 32.41
N LEU A 289 0.37 -2.36 31.47
CA LEU A 289 1.71 -2.18 30.89
C LEU A 289 1.83 -0.85 30.13
N ASN A 290 0.81 -0.45 29.39
CA ASN A 290 0.76 0.88 28.78
C ASN A 290 0.68 1.99 29.83
N LYS A 291 -0.05 1.77 30.93
CA LYS A 291 -0.09 2.70 32.07
C LYS A 291 1.24 2.73 32.85
N PHE A 292 1.93 1.58 32.98
CA PHE A 292 3.28 1.51 33.54
C PHE A 292 4.34 2.07 32.61
N ASN A 293 4.27 1.80 31.30
CA ASN A 293 5.13 2.43 30.30
C ASN A 293 4.85 3.92 30.14
N GLN A 294 3.59 4.37 30.27
CA GLN A 294 3.28 5.79 30.37
C GLN A 294 3.84 6.43 31.65
N LYS A 295 3.85 5.73 32.79
CA LYS A 295 4.51 6.23 34.00
C LYS A 295 6.03 6.28 33.88
N ASN A 296 6.65 5.35 33.15
CA ASN A 296 8.11 5.34 32.96
C ASN A 296 8.57 6.19 31.76
N LYS A 297 7.68 6.58 30.82
CA LYS A 297 7.93 7.55 29.74
C LYS A 297 7.49 8.98 30.08
N LEU A 298 6.88 9.23 31.21
CA LEU A 298 6.82 10.54 31.83
C LEU A 298 8.21 10.86 32.41
N GLY A 299 9.21 10.96 31.52
CA GLY A 299 10.45 11.65 31.82
C GLY A 299 10.06 13.04 32.37
N LYS A 300 10.76 13.53 33.39
CA LYS A 300 10.55 14.91 33.83
C LYS A 300 10.59 15.80 32.60
N ILE A 301 9.51 16.51 32.32
CA ILE A 301 9.55 17.56 31.31
C ILE A 301 10.75 18.45 31.63
N PRO A 302 11.64 18.71 30.68
CA PRO A 302 12.83 19.53 30.93
C PRO A 302 12.45 20.89 31.53
N GLU A 303 13.27 21.39 32.45
CA GLU A 303 12.99 22.66 33.16
C GLU A 303 12.83 23.84 32.20
N PHE A 304 13.59 23.88 31.11
CA PHE A 304 13.47 24.93 30.11
C PHE A 304 12.08 24.92 29.45
N VAL A 305 11.49 23.75 29.23
CA VAL A 305 10.13 23.65 28.66
C VAL A 305 9.10 24.24 29.59
N VAL A 306 9.20 23.96 30.89
CA VAL A 306 8.29 24.53 31.89
C VAL A 306 8.45 26.05 31.99
N ARG A 307 9.70 26.52 31.93
CA ARG A 307 10.04 27.95 31.95
C ARG A 307 9.43 28.68 30.75
N GLU A 308 9.63 28.18 29.54
CA GLU A 308 9.12 28.80 28.31
C GLU A 308 7.60 28.66 28.20
N TRP A 309 7.04 27.50 28.62
CA TRP A 309 5.59 27.33 28.74
C TRP A 309 4.98 28.38 29.68
N ALA A 310 5.59 28.67 30.84
CA ALA A 310 5.06 29.65 31.80
C ALA A 310 4.99 31.07 31.22
N LYS A 311 5.85 31.42 30.26
CA LYS A 311 5.80 32.71 29.55
C LYS A 311 4.67 32.77 28.51
N ILE A 312 4.41 31.65 27.82
CA ILE A 312 3.43 31.58 26.72
C ILE A 312 2.03 31.25 27.21
N ASN A 313 1.87 30.48 28.29
CA ASN A 313 0.56 30.06 28.80
C ASN A 313 -0.40 31.22 29.10
N PRO A 314 0.00 32.37 29.63
CA PRO A 314 -0.88 33.54 29.80
C PRO A 314 -1.39 34.10 28.46
N LEU A 315 -0.63 33.95 27.39
CA LEU A 315 -1.02 34.41 26.04
C LEU A 315 -1.90 33.37 25.35
N GLU A 316 -1.62 32.06 25.57
CA GLU A 316 -2.27 30.95 24.88
C GLU A 316 -2.99 30.01 25.85
N THR A 317 -4.30 30.20 25.96
CA THR A 317 -5.15 29.46 26.90
C THR A 317 -5.43 28.01 26.49
N GLN A 318 -5.11 27.60 25.23
CA GLN A 318 -5.25 26.20 24.78
C GLN A 318 -4.09 25.32 25.25
N LEU A 319 -3.00 25.90 25.74
CA LEU A 319 -1.95 25.15 26.41
C LEU A 319 -2.47 24.60 27.76
N TYR A 320 -2.09 23.38 28.11
CA TYR A 320 -2.51 22.84 29.40
C TYR A 320 -2.07 23.72 30.55
N PRO A 321 -2.99 24.00 31.50
CA PRO A 321 -2.62 24.75 32.71
C PRO A 321 -1.73 23.93 33.63
N TYR A 322 -0.97 24.62 34.51
CA TYR A 322 -0.24 23.97 35.58
C TYR A 322 -1.22 23.39 36.63
N PRO A 323 -1.08 22.15 37.13
CA PRO A 323 0.01 21.20 36.89
C PRO A 323 -0.27 20.18 35.77
N PHE A 324 -1.30 20.36 34.93
CA PHE A 324 -1.67 19.40 33.89
C PHE A 324 -0.61 19.25 32.81
N ILE A 325 0.13 20.33 32.49
CA ILE A 325 1.28 20.27 31.60
C ILE A 325 2.27 19.18 32.01
N LEU A 326 2.54 19.02 33.32
CA LEU A 326 3.45 18.01 33.84
C LEU A 326 2.90 16.58 33.83
N LYS A 327 1.56 16.42 33.81
CA LYS A 327 0.90 15.13 33.96
C LYS A 327 0.36 14.56 32.64
N ARG A 328 0.06 15.41 31.67
CA ARG A 328 -0.63 15.03 30.44
C ARG A 328 0.18 15.21 29.18
N THR A 329 1.32 15.91 29.23
CA THR A 329 2.22 16.02 28.08
C THR A 329 2.94 14.70 27.84
N GLN A 330 2.83 14.17 26.65
CA GLN A 330 3.60 13.00 26.19
C GLN A 330 4.94 13.49 25.65
N ILE A 331 6.02 12.79 25.98
CA ILE A 331 7.36 13.09 25.42
C ILE A 331 7.63 12.10 24.31
N TYR A 332 8.05 12.61 23.16
CA TYR A 332 8.41 11.86 22.00
C TYR A 332 9.84 12.22 21.54
N ASP A 333 10.64 11.19 21.27
CA ASP A 333 12.00 11.33 20.73
C ASP A 333 12.02 10.79 19.30
N PRO A 334 12.16 11.64 18.27
CA PRO A 334 12.19 11.23 16.88
C PRO A 334 13.51 10.55 16.47
N SER A 335 14.52 10.48 17.36
CA SER A 335 15.77 9.76 17.09
C SER A 335 15.66 8.23 17.30
N ASP A 336 14.55 7.73 17.86
CA ASP A 336 14.30 6.30 17.94
C ASP A 336 14.30 5.70 16.51
N LEU A 337 15.08 4.63 16.32
CA LEU A 337 15.17 3.95 15.02
C LEU A 337 13.79 3.48 14.57
N SER A 338 13.33 3.99 13.43
CA SER A 338 12.03 3.67 12.86
C SER A 338 11.98 2.23 12.37
N MET A 339 10.94 1.49 12.77
CA MET A 339 10.69 0.15 12.21
C MET A 339 10.44 0.19 10.69
N ILE A 340 9.89 1.28 10.17
CA ILE A 340 9.73 1.54 8.73
C ILE A 340 11.11 1.57 8.08
N GLY A 341 12.03 2.39 8.61
CA GLY A 341 13.39 2.52 8.07
C GLY A 341 14.15 1.20 8.07
N GLU A 342 14.14 0.45 9.19
CA GLU A 342 14.75 -0.88 9.24
C GLU A 342 14.16 -1.87 8.23
N THR A 343 12.83 -1.83 8.03
CA THR A 343 12.15 -2.71 7.08
C THR A 343 12.47 -2.31 5.65
N TYR A 344 12.55 -1.00 5.37
CA TYR A 344 12.99 -0.50 4.07
C TYR A 344 14.41 -0.96 3.72
N LEU A 345 15.35 -0.93 4.68
CA LEU A 345 16.71 -1.45 4.45
C LEU A 345 16.70 -2.94 4.04
N LYS A 346 15.80 -3.75 4.61
CA LYS A 346 15.65 -5.16 4.21
C LYS A 346 15.06 -5.28 2.82
N ILE A 347 14.07 -4.46 2.47
CA ILE A 347 13.48 -4.41 1.13
C ILE A 347 14.53 -4.01 0.10
N ALA A 348 15.38 -3.03 0.43
CA ALA A 348 16.44 -2.57 -0.47
C ALA A 348 17.40 -3.70 -0.93
N GLN A 349 17.57 -4.76 -0.13
CA GLN A 349 18.38 -5.93 -0.53
C GLN A 349 17.73 -6.74 -1.66
N SER A 350 16.42 -6.65 -1.84
CA SER A 350 15.67 -7.38 -2.87
C SER A 350 15.51 -6.56 -4.16
N VAL A 351 15.89 -5.29 -4.17
CA VAL A 351 15.73 -4.40 -5.34
C VAL A 351 17.08 -4.23 -6.03
N THR A 352 17.22 -4.75 -7.25
CA THR A 352 18.48 -4.73 -8.00
C THR A 352 18.46 -3.72 -9.16
N HIS A 353 17.28 -3.31 -9.61
CA HIS A 353 17.09 -2.42 -10.75
C HIS A 353 15.84 -1.54 -10.60
N THR A 354 15.74 -0.52 -11.44
CA THR A 354 14.48 0.24 -11.64
C THR A 354 13.58 -0.57 -12.57
N PRO A 355 12.35 -0.95 -12.17
CA PRO A 355 11.45 -1.73 -12.99
C PRO A 355 10.72 -0.89 -14.04
N ASP A 356 10.32 -1.52 -15.15
CA ASP A 356 9.39 -0.98 -16.11
C ASP A 356 7.93 -1.22 -15.70
N TYR A 357 7.70 -2.29 -14.92
CA TYR A 357 6.38 -2.71 -14.42
C TYR A 357 6.46 -3.18 -12.97
N ILE A 358 5.50 -2.78 -12.16
CA ILE A 358 5.30 -3.29 -10.79
C ILE A 358 4.01 -4.11 -10.77
N PHE A 359 4.13 -5.39 -10.36
CA PHE A 359 2.99 -6.26 -10.08
C PHE A 359 2.77 -6.37 -8.58
N MET A 360 1.56 -6.11 -8.12
CA MET A 360 1.16 -6.28 -6.72
C MET A 360 0.19 -7.44 -6.60
N VAL A 361 0.60 -8.48 -5.88
CA VAL A 361 -0.14 -9.74 -5.74
C VAL A 361 -0.18 -10.18 -4.28
N PRO A 362 -1.14 -11.03 -3.85
CA PRO A 362 -1.11 -11.54 -2.48
C PRO A 362 0.11 -12.42 -2.21
N TRP A 363 0.48 -13.27 -3.15
CA TRP A 363 1.58 -14.24 -3.11
C TRP A 363 1.97 -14.65 -4.53
N VAL A 364 3.01 -15.51 -4.67
CA VAL A 364 3.37 -16.18 -5.92
C VAL A 364 3.35 -17.70 -5.67
N VAL A 365 2.18 -18.32 -5.81
CA VAL A 365 1.93 -19.75 -5.54
C VAL A 365 1.31 -20.43 -6.76
N ARG A 366 0.89 -21.68 -6.63
CA ARG A 366 0.14 -22.36 -7.67
C ARG A 366 -1.29 -21.92 -7.70
N GLY A 367 -1.68 -21.17 -8.72
CA GLY A 367 -3.03 -20.69 -8.90
C GLY A 367 -3.29 -20.15 -10.30
N GLY A 368 -4.57 -20.03 -10.69
CA GLY A 368 -4.95 -19.48 -11.98
C GLY A 368 -4.48 -18.04 -12.15
N ALA A 369 -4.69 -17.19 -11.16
CA ALA A 369 -4.27 -15.79 -11.17
C ALA A 369 -2.73 -15.64 -11.26
N ASP A 370 -1.98 -16.49 -10.55
CA ASP A 370 -0.51 -16.50 -10.64
C ASP A 370 -0.03 -16.90 -12.04
N LYS A 371 -0.71 -17.88 -12.67
CA LYS A 371 -0.44 -18.28 -14.06
C LYS A 371 -0.71 -17.12 -15.02
N VAL A 372 -1.79 -16.36 -14.83
CA VAL A 372 -2.09 -15.16 -15.61
C VAL A 372 -0.97 -14.13 -15.48
N MET A 373 -0.53 -13.82 -14.26
CA MET A 373 0.60 -12.90 -14.04
C MET A 373 1.84 -13.36 -14.80
N LEU A 374 2.22 -14.62 -14.67
CA LEU A 374 3.40 -15.18 -15.34
C LEU A 374 3.27 -15.11 -16.88
N ASN A 375 2.09 -15.40 -17.43
CA ASN A 375 1.83 -15.28 -18.87
C ASN A 375 1.95 -13.82 -19.33
N MET A 376 1.38 -12.87 -18.58
CA MET A 376 1.49 -11.44 -18.89
C MET A 376 2.96 -10.99 -18.87
N MET A 377 3.72 -11.33 -17.83
CA MET A 377 5.13 -10.95 -17.72
C MET A 377 5.96 -11.53 -18.88
N LYS A 378 5.75 -12.81 -19.23
CA LYS A 378 6.42 -13.45 -20.38
C LYS A 378 6.05 -12.77 -21.69
N ALA A 379 4.77 -12.44 -21.87
CA ALA A 379 4.29 -11.74 -23.06
C ALA A 379 4.91 -10.35 -23.17
N ILE A 380 4.97 -9.60 -22.08
CA ILE A 380 5.62 -8.28 -22.05
C ILE A 380 7.11 -8.41 -22.40
N GLU A 381 7.81 -9.41 -21.87
CA GLU A 381 9.22 -9.65 -22.17
C GLU A 381 9.44 -10.02 -23.67
N GLU A 382 8.53 -10.78 -24.28
CA GLU A 382 8.58 -11.09 -25.72
C GLU A 382 8.28 -9.88 -26.59
N ILE A 383 7.33 -9.03 -26.18
CA ILE A 383 6.95 -7.81 -26.91
C ILE A 383 8.01 -6.72 -26.77
N HIS A 384 8.55 -6.57 -25.55
CA HIS A 384 9.56 -5.59 -25.16
C HIS A 384 10.75 -6.29 -24.50
N PRO A 385 11.68 -6.83 -25.29
CA PRO A 385 12.83 -7.56 -24.76
C PRO A 385 13.67 -6.73 -23.81
N GLY A 386 14.03 -7.31 -22.67
CA GLY A 386 14.81 -6.64 -21.64
C GLY A 386 13.97 -5.88 -20.62
N SER A 387 12.63 -5.92 -20.69
CA SER A 387 11.74 -5.38 -19.67
C SER A 387 12.10 -5.89 -18.29
N LYS A 388 12.08 -4.99 -17.31
CA LYS A 388 12.38 -5.26 -15.90
C LYS A 388 11.12 -5.21 -15.07
N PHE A 389 11.02 -6.13 -14.13
CA PHE A 389 9.84 -6.27 -13.31
C PHE A 389 10.17 -6.19 -11.82
N THR A 390 9.23 -5.67 -11.05
CA THR A 390 9.20 -5.87 -9.60
C THR A 390 7.86 -6.51 -9.22
N VAL A 391 7.91 -7.62 -8.51
CA VAL A 391 6.73 -8.27 -7.95
C VAL A 391 6.71 -8.00 -6.44
N ILE A 392 5.64 -7.40 -5.95
CA ILE A 392 5.43 -7.11 -4.53
C ILE A 392 4.35 -8.05 -4.00
N THR A 393 4.74 -8.98 -3.11
CA THR A 393 3.76 -9.87 -2.45
C THR A 393 3.28 -9.25 -1.16
N THR A 394 1.96 -9.14 -1.00
CA THR A 394 1.32 -8.39 0.09
C THR A 394 0.97 -9.24 1.33
N LEU A 395 0.94 -10.56 1.20
CA LEU A 395 0.69 -11.50 2.29
C LEU A 395 1.97 -12.29 2.68
N PRO A 396 2.09 -12.74 3.95
CA PRO A 396 3.30 -13.40 4.46
C PRO A 396 3.38 -14.89 4.10
N ASN A 397 3.05 -15.26 2.87
CA ASN A 397 3.04 -16.63 2.41
C ASN A 397 4.39 -17.08 1.80
N LYS A 398 4.57 -18.40 1.64
CA LYS A 398 5.71 -18.94 0.90
C LYS A 398 5.46 -18.81 -0.61
N ASN A 399 6.33 -18.12 -1.31
CA ASN A 399 6.23 -17.88 -2.74
C ASN A 399 6.85 -19.03 -3.54
N VAL A 400 6.19 -20.19 -3.56
CA VAL A 400 6.75 -21.43 -4.14
C VAL A 400 7.01 -21.36 -5.65
N TRP A 401 6.30 -20.49 -6.38
CA TRP A 401 6.49 -20.22 -7.80
C TRP A 401 7.42 -19.04 -8.10
N ALA A 402 8.09 -18.48 -7.10
CA ALA A 402 9.07 -17.40 -7.32
C ALA A 402 10.13 -17.77 -8.38
N LYS A 403 10.52 -19.05 -8.46
CA LYS A 403 11.45 -19.57 -9.48
C LYS A 403 10.92 -19.54 -10.91
N MET A 404 9.62 -19.33 -11.10
CA MET A 404 8.96 -19.23 -12.42
C MET A 404 8.91 -17.81 -12.96
N LEU A 405 9.25 -16.82 -12.13
CA LEU A 405 9.33 -15.41 -12.55
C LEU A 405 10.42 -15.23 -13.61
N PRO A 406 10.24 -14.32 -14.58
CA PRO A 406 11.29 -13.94 -15.52
C PRO A 406 12.58 -13.52 -14.81
N LYS A 407 13.74 -13.76 -15.43
CA LYS A 407 15.05 -13.50 -14.81
C LYS A 407 15.27 -12.04 -14.39
N ASN A 408 14.66 -11.11 -15.12
CA ASN A 408 14.74 -9.66 -14.84
C ASN A 408 13.67 -9.19 -13.84
N THR A 409 13.36 -10.03 -12.84
CA THR A 409 12.33 -9.73 -11.84
C THR A 409 12.92 -9.66 -10.45
N ASP A 410 12.73 -8.54 -9.78
CA ASP A 410 12.94 -8.40 -8.33
C ASP A 410 11.67 -8.82 -7.59
N LEU A 411 11.81 -9.68 -6.57
CA LEU A 411 10.71 -10.11 -5.71
C LEU A 411 10.82 -9.44 -4.33
N ILE A 412 9.88 -8.58 -4.01
CA ILE A 412 9.75 -7.95 -2.69
C ILE A 412 8.69 -8.71 -1.88
N GLU A 413 9.11 -9.51 -0.92
CA GLU A 413 8.22 -10.20 0.02
C GLU A 413 7.68 -9.22 1.10
N PHE A 414 6.96 -8.19 0.64
CA PHE A 414 6.51 -7.08 1.48
C PHE A 414 5.66 -7.56 2.66
N GLY A 415 4.67 -8.42 2.42
CA GLY A 415 3.78 -8.94 3.45
C GLY A 415 4.54 -9.64 4.59
N LYS A 416 5.62 -10.35 4.27
CA LYS A 416 6.49 -11.02 5.23
C LYS A 416 7.43 -10.04 5.94
N LEU A 417 8.09 -9.15 5.18
CA LEU A 417 9.05 -8.20 5.73
C LEU A 417 8.38 -7.18 6.65
N ALA A 418 7.18 -6.71 6.28
CA ALA A 418 6.40 -5.75 7.02
C ALA A 418 5.44 -6.37 8.06
N GLU A 419 5.51 -7.68 8.34
CA GLU A 419 4.54 -8.38 9.20
C GLU A 419 4.43 -7.79 10.62
N GLY A 420 5.51 -7.22 11.14
CA GLY A 420 5.56 -6.62 12.48
C GLY A 420 5.09 -5.17 12.56
N LEU A 421 4.79 -4.52 11.44
CA LEU A 421 4.39 -3.12 11.41
C LEU A 421 2.88 -2.93 11.67
N PRO A 422 2.46 -1.85 12.35
CA PRO A 422 1.07 -1.42 12.39
C PRO A 422 0.52 -1.12 10.98
N PRO A 423 -0.81 -1.17 10.76
CA PRO A 423 -1.39 -0.95 9.45
C PRO A 423 -1.00 0.38 8.79
N TYR A 424 -0.96 1.48 9.55
CA TYR A 424 -0.60 2.79 9.01
C TYR A 424 0.89 2.87 8.59
N GLU A 425 1.78 2.23 9.37
CA GLU A 425 3.22 2.17 9.02
C GLU A 425 3.48 1.27 7.80
N LYS A 426 2.69 0.19 7.64
CA LYS A 426 2.76 -0.63 6.42
C LYS A 426 2.35 0.14 5.19
N ASP A 427 1.27 0.92 5.28
CA ASP A 427 0.77 1.73 4.19
C ASP A 427 1.79 2.80 3.78
N GLU A 428 2.39 3.48 4.75
CA GLU A 428 3.45 4.45 4.52
C GLU A 428 4.70 3.81 3.89
N LEU A 429 5.12 2.65 4.40
CA LEU A 429 6.24 1.90 3.84
C LEU A 429 5.97 1.47 2.39
N LEU A 430 4.78 0.96 2.08
CA LEU A 430 4.43 0.56 0.71
C LEU A 430 4.47 1.77 -0.23
N SER A 431 3.89 2.88 0.18
CA SER A 431 3.94 4.14 -0.57
C SER A 431 5.37 4.60 -0.82
N ARG A 432 6.24 4.52 0.20
CA ARG A 432 7.67 4.83 0.10
C ARG A 432 8.38 3.92 -0.90
N VAL A 433 8.13 2.61 -0.82
CA VAL A 433 8.72 1.63 -1.75
C VAL A 433 8.30 1.91 -3.19
N ILE A 434 7.01 2.12 -3.43
CA ILE A 434 6.48 2.38 -4.78
C ILE A 434 7.07 3.68 -5.35
N THR A 435 7.12 4.76 -4.57
CA THR A 435 7.68 6.03 -5.04
C THR A 435 9.19 5.93 -5.32
N GLN A 436 9.94 5.17 -4.53
CA GLN A 436 11.37 5.00 -4.73
C GLN A 436 11.73 4.05 -5.88
N LEU A 437 10.83 3.17 -6.33
CA LEU A 437 11.04 2.33 -7.52
C LEU A 437 11.02 3.12 -8.84
N LYS A 438 10.52 4.35 -8.87
CA LYS A 438 10.46 5.22 -10.07
C LYS A 438 9.71 4.64 -11.26
N CYS A 439 8.82 3.70 -11.03
CA CYS A 439 8.01 3.05 -12.05
C CYS A 439 6.62 3.65 -12.11
N LYS A 440 6.14 3.95 -13.30
CA LYS A 440 4.79 4.52 -13.49
C LYS A 440 3.70 3.45 -13.68
N ARG A 441 4.06 2.23 -14.10
CA ARG A 441 3.10 1.19 -14.44
C ARG A 441 2.89 0.23 -13.28
N LEU A 442 1.69 0.29 -12.71
CA LEU A 442 1.27 -0.57 -11.61
C LEU A 442 0.20 -1.54 -12.11
N HIS A 443 0.33 -2.81 -11.74
CA HIS A 443 -0.66 -3.83 -12.04
C HIS A 443 -1.03 -4.61 -10.76
N ILE A 444 -2.32 -4.66 -10.43
CA ILE A 444 -2.81 -5.38 -9.25
C ILE A 444 -3.56 -6.63 -9.70
N ILE A 445 -3.26 -7.78 -9.09
CA ILE A 445 -3.97 -9.03 -9.29
C ILE A 445 -4.35 -9.62 -7.93
N ASN A 446 -5.63 -9.75 -7.64
CA ASN A 446 -6.20 -10.43 -6.47
C ASN A 446 -5.61 -10.00 -5.11
N SER A 447 -5.09 -8.79 -4.98
CA SER A 447 -4.50 -8.30 -3.74
C SER A 447 -5.40 -7.29 -3.04
N GLU A 448 -6.16 -7.76 -2.04
CA GLU A 448 -7.01 -6.92 -1.20
C GLU A 448 -6.22 -5.73 -0.61
N TYR A 449 -5.02 -5.99 -0.10
CA TYR A 449 -4.17 -4.95 0.47
C TYR A 449 -3.74 -3.90 -0.57
N ALA A 450 -3.41 -4.33 -1.80
CA ALA A 450 -3.03 -3.40 -2.86
C ALA A 450 -4.23 -2.58 -3.36
N TYR A 451 -5.43 -3.16 -3.43
CA TYR A 451 -6.66 -2.44 -3.74
C TYR A 451 -6.98 -1.39 -2.66
N ALA A 452 -6.89 -1.75 -1.38
CA ALA A 452 -7.11 -0.83 -0.27
C ALA A 452 -6.07 0.32 -0.27
N TRP A 453 -4.81 0.03 -0.60
CA TRP A 453 -3.79 1.05 -0.81
C TRP A 453 -4.14 1.98 -1.98
N ALA A 454 -4.56 1.42 -3.11
CA ALA A 454 -4.93 2.20 -4.29
C ALA A 454 -6.15 3.10 -4.01
N TYR A 455 -7.15 2.60 -3.28
CA TYR A 455 -8.30 3.39 -2.85
C TYR A 455 -7.90 4.60 -2.01
N LYS A 456 -7.00 4.39 -1.06
CA LYS A 456 -6.53 5.46 -0.17
C LYS A 456 -5.71 6.52 -0.90
N HIS A 457 -4.98 6.12 -1.96
CA HIS A 457 -4.01 6.97 -2.65
C HIS A 457 -4.42 7.34 -4.08
N GLN A 458 -5.73 7.48 -4.33
CA GLN A 458 -6.27 7.76 -5.67
C GLN A 458 -5.67 9.01 -6.32
N GLU A 459 -5.47 10.09 -5.56
CA GLU A 459 -4.90 11.31 -6.09
C GLU A 459 -3.45 11.11 -6.55
N LEU A 460 -2.65 10.38 -5.77
CA LEU A 460 -1.29 10.00 -6.13
C LEU A 460 -1.27 9.17 -7.43
N ILE A 461 -2.14 8.16 -7.49
CA ILE A 461 -2.23 7.27 -8.66
C ILE A 461 -2.65 8.04 -9.90
N LYS A 462 -3.70 8.84 -9.81
CA LYS A 462 -4.23 9.62 -10.93
C LYS A 462 -3.18 10.52 -11.58
N ASN A 463 -2.29 11.10 -10.77
CA ASN A 463 -1.33 12.09 -11.26
C ASN A 463 0.04 11.49 -11.64
N HIS A 464 0.42 10.35 -11.05
CA HIS A 464 1.80 9.86 -11.19
C HIS A 464 1.92 8.43 -11.73
N TYR A 465 0.82 7.67 -11.75
CA TYR A 465 0.86 6.24 -12.10
C TYR A 465 -0.18 5.86 -13.15
N GLU A 466 0.11 4.81 -13.86
CA GLU A 466 -0.79 4.11 -14.76
C GLU A 466 -1.22 2.81 -14.08
N LEU A 467 -2.36 2.84 -13.38
CA LEU A 467 -2.89 1.68 -12.68
C LEU A 467 -3.72 0.81 -13.63
N THR A 468 -3.36 -0.46 -13.70
CA THR A 468 -4.14 -1.51 -14.35
C THR A 468 -4.44 -2.62 -13.34
N VAL A 469 -5.53 -3.36 -13.56
CA VAL A 469 -5.94 -4.46 -12.67
C VAL A 469 -6.33 -5.68 -13.49
N SER A 470 -6.17 -6.88 -12.92
CA SER A 470 -6.76 -8.11 -13.47
C SER A 470 -7.83 -8.63 -12.53
N VAL A 471 -9.02 -8.87 -13.07
CA VAL A 471 -10.19 -9.43 -12.36
C VAL A 471 -10.87 -10.44 -13.28
N PHE A 472 -11.24 -11.59 -12.78
CA PHE A 472 -11.64 -12.71 -13.62
C PHE A 472 -13.12 -13.06 -13.51
N ALA A 473 -13.72 -12.97 -12.32
CA ALA A 473 -15.12 -13.26 -12.09
C ALA A 473 -15.62 -12.74 -10.75
N SER A 474 -16.93 -12.56 -10.63
CA SER A 474 -17.63 -12.41 -9.36
C SER A 474 -18.14 -13.77 -8.91
N CYS A 475 -17.62 -14.30 -7.81
CA CYS A 475 -18.02 -15.61 -7.31
C CYS A 475 -19.27 -15.51 -6.42
N PHE A 476 -20.35 -16.17 -6.82
CA PHE A 476 -21.58 -16.31 -6.04
C PHE A 476 -21.88 -17.78 -5.81
N ILE A 477 -21.75 -18.25 -4.56
CA ILE A 477 -22.04 -19.63 -4.20
C ILE A 477 -23.55 -19.76 -3.93
N PRO A 478 -24.29 -20.58 -4.70
CA PRO A 478 -25.70 -20.83 -4.45
C PRO A 478 -25.87 -21.76 -3.24
N GLU A 479 -26.42 -21.23 -2.16
CA GLU A 479 -26.85 -21.99 -0.98
C GLU A 479 -28.31 -22.50 -1.17
N SER A 480 -28.82 -23.30 -0.24
CA SER A 480 -30.17 -23.88 -0.37
C SER A 480 -31.28 -22.83 -0.48
N ASN A 481 -31.14 -21.69 0.19
CA ASN A 481 -32.14 -20.63 0.29
C ASN A 481 -31.69 -19.24 -0.15
N PHE A 482 -30.40 -19.06 -0.47
CA PHE A 482 -29.83 -17.77 -0.87
C PHE A 482 -28.54 -17.99 -1.64
N THR A 483 -28.10 -16.97 -2.35
CA THR A 483 -26.78 -16.93 -2.99
C THR A 483 -25.82 -16.10 -2.14
N CYS A 484 -24.68 -16.68 -1.78
CA CYS A 484 -23.67 -16.01 -0.97
C CYS A 484 -22.51 -15.53 -1.85
N ARG A 485 -22.14 -14.27 -1.71
CA ARG A 485 -20.96 -13.73 -2.40
C ARG A 485 -19.69 -14.24 -1.74
N PHE A 486 -18.70 -14.59 -2.56
CA PHE A 486 -17.42 -15.15 -2.12
C PHE A 486 -16.19 -14.41 -2.65
N SER A 487 -16.35 -13.49 -3.61
CA SER A 487 -15.24 -12.70 -4.15
C SER A 487 -15.07 -11.36 -3.42
N PHE A 488 -13.83 -10.95 -3.22
CA PHE A 488 -13.45 -9.67 -2.59
C PHE A 488 -13.07 -8.59 -3.62
N ASP A 489 -12.82 -8.96 -4.87
CA ASP A 489 -12.27 -8.05 -5.88
C ASP A 489 -13.28 -7.00 -6.36
N ASP A 490 -14.53 -7.37 -6.45
CA ASP A 490 -15.64 -6.55 -6.90
C ASP A 490 -15.83 -5.24 -6.10
N PRO A 491 -15.86 -5.24 -4.73
CA PRO A 491 -16.02 -4.01 -3.96
C PRO A 491 -14.86 -3.05 -4.20
N PHE A 492 -13.63 -3.58 -4.28
CA PHE A 492 -12.45 -2.74 -4.45
C PHE A 492 -12.36 -2.10 -5.83
N ILE A 493 -12.87 -2.77 -6.89
CA ILE A 493 -12.91 -2.17 -8.24
C ILE A 493 -13.77 -0.93 -8.25
N PHE A 494 -14.93 -0.93 -7.60
CA PHE A 494 -15.76 0.26 -7.48
C PHE A 494 -15.03 1.43 -6.84
N ASP A 495 -14.31 1.13 -5.77
CA ASP A 495 -13.62 2.15 -4.99
C ASP A 495 -12.46 2.77 -5.78
N ILE A 496 -11.76 1.99 -6.62
CA ILE A 496 -10.60 2.45 -7.39
C ILE A 496 -10.90 2.76 -8.85
N TYR A 497 -12.09 2.44 -9.35
CA TYR A 497 -12.51 2.66 -10.74
C TYR A 497 -12.10 4.01 -11.33
N PRO A 498 -12.22 5.17 -10.60
CA PRO A 498 -11.86 6.47 -11.15
C PRO A 498 -10.38 6.63 -11.55
N VAL A 499 -9.50 5.76 -11.06
CA VAL A 499 -8.05 5.84 -11.29
C VAL A 499 -7.49 4.65 -12.07
N VAL A 500 -8.32 3.65 -12.38
CA VAL A 500 -7.93 2.50 -13.19
C VAL A 500 -7.94 2.87 -14.67
N LYS A 501 -6.86 2.54 -15.38
CA LYS A 501 -6.73 2.79 -16.83
C LYS A 501 -7.27 1.64 -17.66
N LYS A 502 -7.04 0.39 -17.22
CA LYS A 502 -7.53 -0.82 -17.91
C LYS A 502 -7.82 -1.92 -16.89
N ILE A 503 -8.87 -2.68 -17.14
CA ILE A 503 -9.26 -3.87 -16.38
C ILE A 503 -9.06 -5.07 -17.31
N PHE A 504 -8.11 -5.94 -16.99
CA PHE A 504 -7.90 -7.19 -17.71
C PHE A 504 -8.76 -8.30 -17.14
N THR A 505 -9.38 -9.08 -17.99
CA THR A 505 -10.15 -10.26 -17.62
C THR A 505 -9.91 -11.38 -18.64
N ASP A 506 -10.21 -12.62 -18.29
CA ASP A 506 -10.05 -13.78 -19.15
C ASP A 506 -11.35 -14.22 -19.84
N ASN A 507 -12.42 -13.42 -19.70
CA ASN A 507 -13.73 -13.74 -20.26
C ASN A 507 -14.57 -12.49 -20.54
N GLN A 508 -15.44 -12.58 -21.55
CA GLN A 508 -16.38 -11.52 -21.94
C GLN A 508 -17.57 -11.43 -20.99
N THR A 509 -17.98 -12.56 -20.41
CA THR A 509 -19.12 -12.65 -19.48
C THR A 509 -18.96 -11.71 -18.30
N PHE A 510 -17.76 -11.65 -17.72
CA PHE A 510 -17.47 -10.72 -16.62
C PHE A 510 -17.58 -9.25 -17.06
N VAL A 511 -17.23 -8.94 -18.30
CA VAL A 511 -17.41 -7.58 -18.87
C VAL A 511 -18.90 -7.24 -18.92
N GLU A 512 -19.71 -8.12 -19.52
CA GLU A 512 -21.14 -7.92 -19.66
C GLU A 512 -21.84 -7.77 -18.31
N GLU A 513 -21.50 -8.64 -17.35
CA GLU A 513 -22.01 -8.54 -15.98
C GLU A 513 -21.60 -7.24 -15.28
N SER A 514 -20.36 -6.79 -15.47
CA SER A 514 -19.85 -5.58 -14.84
C SER A 514 -20.49 -4.32 -15.43
N VAL A 515 -20.75 -4.31 -16.72
CA VAL A 515 -21.48 -3.22 -17.39
C VAL A 515 -22.95 -3.19 -16.96
N GLU A 516 -23.62 -4.34 -16.96
CA GLU A 516 -25.04 -4.45 -16.60
C GLU A 516 -25.29 -4.13 -15.15
N LYS A 517 -24.55 -4.78 -14.23
CA LYS A 517 -24.81 -4.69 -12.78
C LYS A 517 -24.22 -3.45 -12.13
N ASN A 518 -23.11 -2.96 -12.66
CA ASN A 518 -22.27 -1.97 -11.99
C ASN A 518 -22.10 -0.67 -12.78
N ALA A 519 -22.66 -0.59 -13.98
CA ALA A 519 -22.56 0.57 -14.90
C ALA A 519 -21.11 0.99 -15.20
N LEU A 520 -20.16 0.03 -15.21
CA LEU A 520 -18.77 0.29 -15.57
C LEU A 520 -18.66 0.50 -17.07
N ASP A 521 -17.72 1.37 -17.50
CA ASP A 521 -17.48 1.62 -18.92
C ASP A 521 -16.80 0.39 -19.57
N GLU A 522 -17.45 -0.22 -20.56
CA GLU A 522 -16.93 -1.36 -21.32
C GLU A 522 -15.53 -1.11 -21.91
N LYS A 523 -15.22 0.14 -22.28
CA LYS A 523 -13.92 0.51 -22.90
C LYS A 523 -12.73 0.27 -21.98
N LEU A 524 -12.95 0.23 -20.66
CA LEU A 524 -11.90 -0.06 -19.68
C LEU A 524 -11.46 -1.51 -19.72
N PHE A 525 -12.37 -2.42 -20.14
CA PHE A 525 -12.11 -3.84 -20.13
C PHE A 525 -11.29 -4.29 -21.33
N LYS A 526 -10.36 -5.22 -21.07
CA LYS A 526 -9.52 -5.89 -22.03
C LYS A 526 -9.60 -7.39 -21.79
N VAL A 527 -10.31 -8.09 -22.67
CA VAL A 527 -10.44 -9.54 -22.57
C VAL A 527 -9.17 -10.20 -23.10
N GLN A 528 -8.50 -10.93 -22.23
CA GLN A 528 -7.23 -11.63 -22.47
C GLN A 528 -7.43 -13.12 -22.20
N TYR A 529 -7.95 -13.85 -23.18
CA TYR A 529 -8.09 -15.31 -23.08
C TYR A 529 -6.74 -15.96 -22.79
N GLN A 530 -6.68 -16.73 -21.70
CA GLN A 530 -5.41 -17.29 -21.24
C GLN A 530 -4.86 -18.35 -22.20
N PRO A 531 -3.54 -18.37 -22.45
CA PRO A 531 -2.94 -19.32 -23.38
C PRO A 531 -2.73 -20.66 -22.70
N ILE A 532 -2.86 -21.74 -23.48
CA ILE A 532 -2.32 -23.04 -23.17
C ILE A 532 -0.94 -23.19 -23.81
N MET A 533 0.01 -23.70 -23.01
CA MET A 533 1.39 -23.94 -23.44
C MET A 533 1.68 -25.42 -23.63
N ASP A 534 0.73 -26.26 -23.28
CA ASP A 534 0.85 -27.72 -23.38
C ASP A 534 0.64 -28.19 -24.82
N GLU A 535 1.30 -29.28 -25.19
CA GLU A 535 1.09 -29.93 -26.50
C GLU A 535 -0.30 -30.53 -26.57
N ILE A 536 -0.99 -30.34 -27.70
CA ILE A 536 -2.32 -30.89 -27.94
C ILE A 536 -2.17 -32.39 -28.26
N LYS A 537 -2.79 -33.22 -27.42
CA LYS A 537 -2.81 -34.68 -27.56
C LYS A 537 -3.99 -35.13 -28.43
N PRO A 538 -3.90 -36.31 -29.04
CA PRO A 538 -5.05 -36.93 -29.71
C PRO A 538 -6.26 -37.07 -28.80
N VAL A 539 -7.44 -37.05 -29.38
CA VAL A 539 -8.69 -37.25 -28.66
C VAL A 539 -8.70 -38.63 -27.98
N HIS A 540 -9.13 -38.67 -26.73
CA HIS A 540 -9.30 -39.90 -25.98
C HIS A 540 -10.51 -40.68 -26.50
N HIS A 541 -10.30 -41.95 -26.83
CA HIS A 541 -11.38 -42.84 -27.34
C HIS A 541 -11.93 -43.73 -26.25
N ALA A 542 -13.16 -43.43 -25.82
CA ALA A 542 -13.88 -44.25 -24.85
C ALA A 542 -14.72 -45.33 -25.56
N GLU A 543 -14.80 -46.51 -24.94
CA GLU A 543 -15.62 -47.60 -25.46
C GLU A 543 -17.05 -47.56 -24.91
N ALA A 544 -18.04 -47.64 -25.81
CA ALA A 544 -19.45 -47.60 -25.44
C ALA A 544 -19.81 -48.74 -24.47
N ASN A 545 -20.65 -48.40 -23.47
CA ASN A 545 -21.15 -49.31 -22.44
C ASN A 545 -20.10 -49.96 -21.51
N LYS A 546 -18.85 -49.54 -21.55
CA LYS A 546 -17.84 -49.87 -20.54
C LYS A 546 -17.99 -49.04 -19.27
N LYS A 547 -17.27 -49.41 -18.22
CA LYS A 547 -17.18 -48.63 -16.99
C LYS A 547 -16.47 -47.32 -17.27
N VAL A 548 -17.13 -46.19 -16.98
CA VAL A 548 -16.62 -44.85 -17.22
C VAL A 548 -15.81 -44.38 -16.03
N LYS A 549 -14.57 -43.94 -16.28
CA LYS A 549 -13.70 -43.32 -15.31
C LYS A 549 -13.76 -41.80 -15.48
N VAL A 550 -14.28 -41.12 -14.47
CA VAL A 550 -14.50 -39.67 -14.45
C VAL A 550 -13.36 -39.03 -13.66
N LEU A 551 -12.69 -38.05 -14.25
CA LEU A 551 -11.70 -37.22 -13.57
C LEU A 551 -12.39 -35.98 -12.98
N TRP A 552 -12.13 -35.68 -11.71
CA TRP A 552 -12.37 -34.38 -11.12
C TRP A 552 -11.08 -33.90 -10.46
N ALA A 553 -10.57 -32.72 -10.87
CA ALA A 553 -9.31 -32.21 -10.40
C ALA A 553 -9.39 -30.71 -10.10
N SER A 554 -9.40 -30.37 -8.81
CA SER A 554 -9.41 -29.00 -8.32
C SER A 554 -9.07 -28.97 -6.82
N ARG A 555 -8.79 -27.82 -6.24
CA ARG A 555 -8.81 -27.69 -4.77
C ARG A 555 -10.18 -28.10 -4.24
N VAL A 556 -10.22 -28.82 -3.13
CA VAL A 556 -11.48 -29.21 -2.50
C VAL A 556 -11.92 -28.05 -1.58
N THR A 557 -12.57 -27.05 -2.19
CA THR A 557 -13.07 -25.81 -1.55
C THR A 557 -14.54 -25.62 -1.90
N ARG A 558 -15.25 -24.76 -1.17
CA ARG A 558 -16.70 -24.58 -1.35
C ARG A 558 -17.07 -24.09 -2.74
N GLU A 559 -16.31 -23.18 -3.33
CA GLU A 559 -16.52 -22.65 -4.68
C GLU A 559 -16.33 -23.71 -5.78
N LYS A 560 -15.65 -24.81 -5.48
CA LYS A 560 -15.51 -25.95 -6.41
C LYS A 560 -16.62 -26.97 -6.28
N MET A 561 -17.58 -26.70 -5.41
CA MET A 561 -18.82 -27.48 -5.22
C MET A 561 -18.59 -29.00 -5.01
N PRO A 562 -17.74 -29.41 -4.04
CA PRO A 562 -17.48 -30.83 -3.78
C PRO A 562 -18.75 -31.59 -3.34
N ASP A 563 -19.77 -30.92 -2.80
CA ASP A 563 -21.09 -31.48 -2.49
C ASP A 563 -21.81 -32.00 -3.74
N MET A 564 -21.66 -31.29 -4.88
CA MET A 564 -22.27 -31.77 -6.15
C MET A 564 -21.65 -33.07 -6.60
N ILE A 565 -20.33 -33.27 -6.45
CA ILE A 565 -19.70 -34.55 -6.79
C ILE A 565 -20.32 -35.71 -5.99
N LYS A 566 -20.50 -35.48 -4.68
CA LYS A 566 -21.09 -36.47 -3.78
C LYS A 566 -22.55 -36.76 -4.14
N LEU A 567 -23.34 -35.74 -4.46
CA LEU A 567 -24.72 -35.89 -4.89
C LEU A 567 -24.86 -36.65 -6.22
N ILE A 568 -24.01 -36.34 -7.19
CA ILE A 568 -23.93 -37.03 -8.49
C ILE A 568 -23.54 -38.49 -8.28
N ALA A 569 -22.45 -38.74 -7.52
CA ALA A 569 -21.94 -40.07 -7.24
C ALA A 569 -22.99 -41.00 -6.59
N ASN A 570 -23.82 -40.47 -5.66
CA ASN A 570 -24.88 -41.25 -5.01
C ASN A 570 -26.01 -41.71 -5.95
N LYS A 571 -26.12 -41.12 -7.17
CA LYS A 571 -27.09 -41.52 -8.20
C LYS A 571 -26.47 -42.36 -9.32
N LEU A 572 -25.17 -42.67 -9.24
CA LEU A 572 -24.47 -43.48 -10.22
C LEU A 572 -24.21 -44.91 -9.72
N ASP A 573 -24.30 -45.90 -10.63
CA ASP A 573 -23.98 -47.30 -10.33
C ASP A 573 -22.44 -47.46 -10.28
N PRO A 574 -21.86 -47.96 -9.16
CA PRO A 574 -20.42 -48.20 -9.03
C PRO A 574 -19.87 -49.25 -9.99
N LYS A 575 -20.72 -50.06 -10.58
CA LYS A 575 -20.34 -51.02 -11.65
C LYS A 575 -20.11 -50.29 -12.99
N GLU A 576 -20.81 -49.18 -13.21
CA GLU A 576 -20.81 -48.44 -14.47
C GLU A 576 -19.93 -47.21 -14.43
N PHE A 577 -19.70 -46.60 -13.23
CA PHE A 577 -18.96 -45.35 -13.05
C PHE A 577 -17.96 -45.42 -11.91
N GLN A 578 -16.91 -44.63 -12.05
CA GLN A 578 -15.93 -44.34 -11.02
C GLN A 578 -15.54 -42.87 -11.14
N ILE A 579 -15.50 -42.12 -10.04
CA ILE A 579 -15.06 -40.72 -10.00
C ILE A 579 -13.79 -40.67 -9.16
N ASP A 580 -12.70 -40.29 -9.78
CA ASP A 580 -11.43 -40.05 -9.07
C ASP A 580 -11.28 -38.55 -8.82
N VAL A 581 -11.11 -38.21 -7.54
CA VAL A 581 -11.04 -36.83 -7.05
C VAL A 581 -9.60 -36.51 -6.68
N PHE A 582 -9.02 -35.54 -7.39
CA PHE A 582 -7.69 -34.98 -7.10
C PHE A 582 -7.81 -33.56 -6.56
N GLY A 583 -7.12 -33.26 -5.46
CA GLY A 583 -7.03 -31.91 -4.90
C GLY A 583 -6.73 -31.88 -3.42
N ALA A 584 -6.07 -30.83 -2.96
CA ALA A 584 -5.88 -30.58 -1.54
C ALA A 584 -7.18 -30.04 -0.93
N PHE A 585 -7.53 -30.51 0.27
CA PHE A 585 -8.61 -29.94 1.07
C PHE A 585 -8.21 -28.57 1.62
N SER A 586 -9.11 -27.61 1.55
CA SER A 586 -9.04 -26.38 2.33
C SER A 586 -9.52 -26.62 3.77
N ASP A 587 -9.24 -25.65 4.65
CA ASP A 587 -9.58 -25.75 6.08
C ASP A 587 -11.10 -25.73 6.35
N ASP A 588 -11.91 -25.29 5.38
CA ASP A 588 -13.37 -25.18 5.45
C ASP A 588 -14.10 -26.45 4.99
N VAL A 589 -13.38 -27.47 4.50
CA VAL A 589 -13.95 -28.74 4.07
C VAL A 589 -13.37 -29.92 4.88
N ASP A 590 -14.23 -30.76 5.45
CA ASP A 590 -13.79 -31.95 6.20
C ASP A 590 -13.01 -32.92 5.30
N LYS A 591 -11.81 -33.32 5.75
CA LYS A 591 -10.92 -34.24 5.04
C LYS A 591 -11.55 -35.63 4.77
N ASN A 592 -12.55 -35.99 5.53
CA ASN A 592 -13.33 -37.24 5.34
C ASN A 592 -14.56 -37.04 4.44
N PHE A 593 -14.74 -35.90 3.81
CA PHE A 593 -15.94 -35.52 3.08
C PHE A 593 -16.40 -36.55 2.06
N PHE A 594 -15.49 -37.23 1.38
CA PHE A 594 -15.80 -38.25 0.36
C PHE A 594 -15.83 -39.69 0.89
N THR A 595 -15.58 -39.90 2.18
CA THR A 595 -15.57 -41.24 2.77
C THR A 595 -16.93 -41.90 2.71
N GLY A 596 -16.97 -43.19 2.33
CA GLY A 596 -18.21 -44.00 2.30
C GLY A 596 -19.03 -43.83 1.03
N VAL A 597 -18.57 -43.16 0.00
CA VAL A 597 -19.26 -43.04 -1.30
C VAL A 597 -18.62 -44.02 -2.29
N PRO A 598 -19.28 -45.15 -2.66
CA PRO A 598 -18.65 -46.27 -3.43
C PRO A 598 -18.13 -45.88 -4.82
N VAL A 599 -18.68 -44.83 -5.43
CA VAL A 599 -18.28 -44.35 -6.77
C VAL A 599 -17.04 -43.44 -6.70
N ILE A 600 -16.73 -42.87 -5.53
CA ILE A 600 -15.66 -41.87 -5.37
C ILE A 600 -14.36 -42.48 -4.83
N ASN A 601 -13.23 -42.18 -5.47
CA ASN A 601 -11.90 -42.43 -4.94
C ASN A 601 -11.19 -41.10 -4.76
N TYR A 602 -10.85 -40.74 -3.55
CA TYR A 602 -9.98 -39.57 -3.30
C TYR A 602 -8.53 -39.95 -3.52
N ARG A 603 -7.82 -39.23 -4.40
CA ARG A 603 -6.46 -39.51 -4.85
C ARG A 603 -5.42 -38.58 -4.22
N GLY A 604 -5.84 -37.56 -3.48
CA GLY A 604 -4.93 -36.59 -2.87
C GLY A 604 -4.62 -35.40 -3.74
N ALA A 605 -3.65 -34.58 -3.29
CA ALA A 605 -3.21 -33.40 -4.03
C ALA A 605 -2.41 -33.77 -5.28
N PHE A 606 -2.42 -32.91 -6.30
CA PHE A 606 -1.66 -33.08 -7.54
C PHE A 606 -0.76 -31.85 -7.82
N ASP A 607 0.29 -32.05 -8.63
CA ASP A 607 1.29 -31.06 -8.94
C ASP A 607 1.12 -30.44 -10.34
N GLY A 608 0.00 -29.75 -10.56
CA GLY A 608 -0.39 -29.23 -11.87
C GLY A 608 -1.03 -30.31 -12.75
N PHE A 609 -1.76 -29.88 -13.80
CA PHE A 609 -2.54 -30.76 -14.65
C PHE A 609 -1.66 -31.84 -15.34
N SER A 610 -0.46 -31.49 -15.74
CA SER A 610 0.51 -32.42 -16.38
C SER A 610 0.94 -33.59 -15.50
N SER A 611 0.72 -33.54 -14.18
CA SER A 611 0.99 -34.64 -13.26
C SER A 611 -0.16 -35.66 -13.15
N LEU A 612 -1.31 -35.35 -13.75
CA LEU A 612 -2.47 -36.22 -13.73
C LEU A 612 -2.33 -37.30 -14.82
N PRO A 613 -2.68 -38.57 -14.52
CA PRO A 613 -2.67 -39.66 -15.50
C PRO A 613 -3.93 -39.53 -16.39
N THR A 614 -3.95 -38.50 -17.25
CA THR A 614 -5.11 -38.17 -18.08
C THR A 614 -5.55 -39.27 -19.00
N GLU A 615 -4.63 -40.15 -19.42
CA GLU A 615 -4.86 -41.32 -20.25
C GLU A 615 -5.73 -42.41 -19.57
N ASP A 616 -5.83 -42.36 -18.24
CA ASP A 616 -6.62 -43.32 -17.48
C ASP A 616 -8.10 -42.95 -17.38
N TYR A 617 -8.50 -41.75 -17.84
CA TYR A 617 -9.85 -41.19 -17.66
C TYR A 617 -10.56 -41.01 -19.00
N ASP A 618 -11.87 -41.15 -18.98
CA ASP A 618 -12.73 -41.06 -20.14
C ASP A 618 -13.37 -39.68 -20.31
N ILE A 619 -13.57 -38.94 -19.21
CA ILE A 619 -14.22 -37.61 -19.20
C ILE A 619 -13.79 -36.79 -17.98
N LEU A 620 -13.64 -35.47 -18.16
CA LEU A 620 -13.51 -34.54 -17.06
C LEU A 620 -14.89 -34.06 -16.60
N LEU A 621 -15.13 -34.10 -15.28
CA LEU A 621 -16.28 -33.47 -14.62
C LEU A 621 -15.82 -32.18 -13.95
N TYR A 622 -16.52 -31.07 -14.25
CA TYR A 622 -16.26 -29.76 -13.68
C TYR A 622 -17.53 -29.20 -13.03
N THR A 623 -17.46 -28.87 -11.73
CA THR A 623 -18.63 -28.47 -10.92
C THR A 623 -18.50 -27.07 -10.29
N SER A 624 -17.42 -26.33 -10.60
CA SER A 624 -17.10 -25.05 -9.95
C SER A 624 -18.10 -23.94 -10.28
N VAL A 625 -18.14 -22.94 -9.41
CA VAL A 625 -18.82 -21.66 -9.60
C VAL A 625 -17.83 -20.51 -9.52
N GLY A 626 -18.14 -19.40 -10.17
CA GLY A 626 -17.38 -18.16 -10.08
C GLY A 626 -15.99 -18.19 -10.72
N ASP A 627 -15.81 -18.97 -11.76
CA ASP A 627 -14.59 -18.95 -12.57
C ASP A 627 -14.83 -18.17 -13.88
N GLY A 628 -13.78 -17.51 -14.43
CA GLY A 628 -13.78 -17.01 -15.80
C GLY A 628 -13.74 -18.16 -16.79
N VAL A 629 -12.76 -18.20 -17.70
CA VAL A 629 -12.47 -19.40 -18.49
C VAL A 629 -11.42 -20.24 -17.73
N PRO A 630 -11.83 -21.34 -17.05
CA PRO A 630 -10.94 -22.10 -16.18
C PRO A 630 -9.81 -22.79 -16.94
N ASN A 631 -8.57 -22.58 -16.51
CA ASN A 631 -7.40 -23.22 -17.13
C ASN A 631 -7.52 -24.75 -17.23
N ILE A 632 -8.17 -25.40 -16.26
CA ILE A 632 -8.34 -26.87 -16.25
C ILE A 632 -9.16 -27.37 -17.44
N LEU A 633 -10.13 -26.57 -17.94
CA LEU A 633 -10.91 -26.93 -19.13
C LEU A 633 -10.04 -26.87 -20.40
N LEU A 634 -9.17 -25.87 -20.47
CA LEU A 634 -8.22 -25.72 -21.57
C LEU A 634 -7.19 -26.85 -21.55
N GLU A 635 -6.65 -27.18 -20.37
CA GLU A 635 -5.68 -28.25 -20.15
C GLU A 635 -6.28 -29.65 -20.46
N ALA A 636 -7.54 -29.89 -20.05
CA ALA A 636 -8.25 -31.13 -20.35
C ALA A 636 -8.54 -31.29 -21.85
N THR A 637 -8.90 -30.17 -22.51
CA THR A 637 -9.09 -30.15 -23.97
C THR A 637 -7.78 -30.44 -24.69
N ALA A 638 -6.65 -29.83 -24.24
CA ALA A 638 -5.33 -30.11 -24.82
C ALA A 638 -4.93 -31.58 -24.59
N ALA A 639 -5.32 -32.19 -23.48
CA ALA A 639 -5.11 -33.62 -23.20
C ALA A 639 -6.06 -34.56 -23.98
N GLY A 640 -7.00 -34.03 -24.77
CA GLY A 640 -7.93 -34.82 -25.56
C GLY A 640 -9.13 -35.36 -24.78
N LEU A 641 -9.40 -34.88 -23.55
CA LEU A 641 -10.49 -35.37 -22.73
C LEU A 641 -11.82 -34.66 -23.04
N PRO A 642 -12.94 -35.41 -23.21
CA PRO A 642 -14.30 -34.85 -23.16
C PRO A 642 -14.57 -34.13 -21.84
N ILE A 643 -15.38 -33.08 -21.90
CA ILE A 643 -15.72 -32.23 -20.74
C ILE A 643 -17.21 -32.20 -20.50
N LEU A 644 -17.61 -32.43 -19.22
CA LEU A 644 -18.93 -32.12 -18.68
C LEU A 644 -18.78 -31.08 -17.59
N ALA A 645 -19.34 -29.89 -17.79
CA ALA A 645 -19.13 -28.74 -16.91
C ALA A 645 -20.45 -28.10 -16.41
N SER A 646 -20.37 -27.40 -15.26
CA SER A 646 -21.38 -26.43 -14.84
C SER A 646 -21.34 -25.23 -15.78
N ASN A 647 -22.51 -24.63 -16.05
CA ASN A 647 -22.62 -23.39 -16.81
C ASN A 647 -22.66 -22.21 -15.84
N ASP A 648 -21.46 -21.71 -15.45
CA ASP A 648 -21.31 -20.57 -14.58
C ASP A 648 -20.12 -19.70 -15.03
N GLY A 649 -20.21 -18.38 -14.82
CA GLY A 649 -19.20 -17.45 -15.26
C GLY A 649 -18.84 -17.56 -16.74
N GLY A 650 -17.57 -17.51 -17.08
CA GLY A 650 -17.06 -17.59 -18.46
C GLY A 650 -16.97 -19.01 -19.05
N VAL A 651 -17.41 -20.05 -18.34
CA VAL A 651 -17.29 -21.45 -18.80
C VAL A 651 -17.90 -21.68 -20.18
N HIS A 652 -19.09 -21.09 -20.44
CA HIS A 652 -19.81 -21.25 -21.71
C HIS A 652 -19.12 -20.57 -22.91
N GLU A 653 -18.18 -19.69 -22.68
CA GLU A 653 -17.40 -19.07 -23.75
C GLU A 653 -16.45 -20.06 -24.42
N PHE A 654 -16.01 -21.09 -23.68
CA PHE A 654 -15.15 -22.13 -24.19
C PHE A 654 -15.90 -23.47 -24.37
N ILE A 655 -16.69 -23.89 -23.36
CA ILE A 655 -17.52 -25.10 -23.43
C ILE A 655 -18.93 -24.73 -23.91
N GLN A 656 -19.15 -24.79 -25.22
CA GLN A 656 -20.44 -24.59 -25.86
C GLN A 656 -21.20 -25.91 -25.84
N ASP A 657 -22.40 -25.91 -25.21
CA ASP A 657 -23.18 -27.16 -25.05
C ASP A 657 -23.47 -27.85 -26.39
N GLU A 658 -23.19 -29.12 -26.45
CA GLU A 658 -23.33 -30.00 -27.64
C GLU A 658 -22.49 -29.57 -28.86
N LYS A 659 -21.47 -28.76 -28.67
CA LYS A 659 -20.50 -28.32 -29.73
C LYS A 659 -19.07 -28.57 -29.33
N THR A 660 -18.62 -28.01 -28.20
CA THR A 660 -17.24 -28.15 -27.72
C THR A 660 -17.15 -28.86 -26.38
N GLY A 661 -18.30 -29.33 -25.86
CA GLY A 661 -18.44 -30.10 -24.64
C GLY A 661 -19.88 -30.18 -24.21
N SER A 662 -20.12 -30.59 -22.98
CA SER A 662 -21.46 -30.66 -22.38
C SER A 662 -21.57 -29.72 -21.19
N LEU A 663 -22.67 -28.95 -21.14
CA LEU A 663 -22.99 -28.06 -20.03
C LEU A 663 -24.26 -28.54 -19.31
N VAL A 664 -24.27 -28.36 -17.98
CA VAL A 664 -25.45 -28.43 -17.15
C VAL A 664 -25.88 -27.01 -16.79
N LYS A 665 -27.04 -26.58 -17.26
CA LYS A 665 -27.49 -25.20 -17.16
C LYS A 665 -27.65 -24.72 -15.73
N GLU A 666 -28.35 -25.53 -14.92
CA GLU A 666 -28.53 -25.21 -13.50
C GLU A 666 -27.48 -25.96 -12.68
N ILE A 667 -26.64 -25.25 -12.01
CA ILE A 667 -25.46 -25.78 -11.29
C ILE A 667 -25.81 -26.92 -10.34
N ARG A 668 -26.99 -26.85 -9.67
CA ARG A 668 -27.45 -27.85 -8.72
C ARG A 668 -28.36 -28.92 -9.34
N ASP A 669 -28.48 -28.99 -10.67
CA ASP A 669 -29.23 -30.04 -11.35
C ASP A 669 -28.42 -31.36 -11.40
N VAL A 670 -28.44 -32.07 -10.28
CA VAL A 670 -27.80 -33.40 -10.14
C VAL A 670 -28.23 -34.36 -11.22
N ASP A 671 -29.54 -34.36 -11.58
CA ASP A 671 -30.10 -35.27 -12.59
C ASP A 671 -29.59 -34.92 -14.00
N GLY A 672 -29.36 -33.64 -14.29
CA GLY A 672 -28.74 -33.19 -15.51
C GLY A 672 -27.33 -33.77 -15.70
N TYR A 673 -26.48 -33.71 -14.66
CA TYR A 673 -25.14 -34.30 -14.70
C TYR A 673 -25.19 -35.80 -14.90
N VAL A 674 -26.04 -36.50 -14.12
CA VAL A 674 -26.22 -37.96 -14.21
C VAL A 674 -26.71 -38.37 -15.59
N LYS A 675 -27.65 -37.63 -16.16
CA LYS A 675 -28.18 -37.89 -17.52
C LYS A 675 -27.05 -37.75 -18.57
N LYS A 676 -26.26 -36.70 -18.52
CA LYS A 676 -25.18 -36.48 -19.47
C LYS A 676 -24.02 -37.50 -19.30
N LEU A 677 -23.71 -37.93 -18.08
CA LEU A 677 -22.73 -39.03 -17.86
C LEU A 677 -23.24 -40.36 -18.40
N LYS A 678 -24.55 -40.68 -18.24
CA LYS A 678 -25.14 -41.86 -18.82
C LYS A 678 -25.25 -41.80 -20.35
N ASP A 679 -25.47 -40.59 -20.93
CA ASP A 679 -25.41 -40.39 -22.38
C ASP A 679 -24.00 -40.61 -22.89
N PHE A 680 -22.97 -40.03 -22.23
CA PHE A 680 -21.58 -40.27 -22.57
C PHE A 680 -21.24 -41.77 -22.64
N ARG A 681 -21.62 -42.53 -21.60
CA ARG A 681 -21.37 -43.97 -21.55
C ARG A 681 -21.98 -44.74 -22.76
N LYS A 682 -23.12 -44.29 -23.26
CA LYS A 682 -23.79 -44.88 -24.42
C LYS A 682 -23.22 -44.41 -25.74
N ASN A 683 -22.87 -43.14 -25.84
CA ASN A 683 -22.54 -42.44 -27.09
C ASN A 683 -21.18 -41.72 -27.04
N PRO A 684 -20.07 -42.37 -26.67
CA PRO A 684 -18.81 -41.69 -26.47
C PRO A 684 -18.29 -40.97 -27.73
N LYS A 685 -18.49 -41.49 -28.92
CA LYS A 685 -18.09 -40.87 -30.19
C LYS A 685 -18.64 -39.45 -30.41
N LYS A 686 -19.87 -39.19 -29.96
CA LYS A 686 -20.46 -37.85 -30.00
C LYS A 686 -19.59 -36.83 -29.20
N TYR A 687 -19.05 -37.30 -28.09
CA TYR A 687 -18.22 -36.43 -27.22
C TYR A 687 -16.81 -36.27 -27.75
N GLU A 688 -16.30 -37.25 -28.52
CA GLU A 688 -15.03 -37.14 -29.26
C GLU A 688 -15.10 -35.99 -30.28
N GLU A 689 -16.22 -35.86 -31.03
CA GLU A 689 -16.46 -34.76 -31.98
C GLU A 689 -16.45 -33.42 -31.27
N TYR A 690 -16.95 -33.33 -30.03
CA TYR A 690 -16.91 -32.10 -29.22
C TYR A 690 -15.48 -31.71 -28.86
N VAL A 691 -14.62 -32.68 -28.51
CA VAL A 691 -13.20 -32.42 -28.18
C VAL A 691 -12.47 -31.92 -29.41
N GLU A 692 -12.68 -32.51 -30.59
CA GLU A 692 -12.08 -32.03 -31.86
C GLU A 692 -12.44 -30.56 -32.13
N ALA A 693 -13.71 -30.18 -31.93
CA ALA A 693 -14.16 -28.81 -32.09
C ALA A 693 -13.57 -27.88 -31.02
N ALA A 694 -13.44 -28.34 -29.76
CA ALA A 694 -12.84 -27.60 -28.68
C ALA A 694 -11.32 -27.37 -28.90
N GLN A 695 -10.60 -28.38 -29.44
CA GLN A 695 -9.18 -28.26 -29.80
C GLN A 695 -8.94 -27.20 -30.87
N LYS A 696 -9.82 -27.11 -31.89
CA LYS A 696 -9.75 -26.02 -32.88
C LYS A 696 -9.94 -24.65 -32.25
N LEU A 697 -10.93 -24.52 -31.36
CA LEU A 697 -11.16 -23.25 -30.62
C LEU A 697 -9.98 -22.91 -29.72
N LEU A 698 -9.33 -23.93 -29.10
CA LEU A 698 -8.14 -23.78 -28.29
C LEU A 698 -6.98 -23.21 -29.11
N GLU A 699 -6.70 -23.79 -30.29
CA GLU A 699 -5.65 -23.29 -31.20
C GLU A 699 -5.91 -21.86 -31.69
N GLU A 700 -7.15 -21.55 -32.07
CA GLU A 700 -7.52 -20.24 -32.60
C GLU A 700 -7.46 -19.14 -31.54
N ARG A 701 -7.93 -19.41 -30.32
CA ARG A 701 -8.17 -18.36 -29.30
C ARG A 701 -7.23 -18.40 -28.12
N HIS A 702 -6.77 -19.61 -27.73
CA HIS A 702 -5.94 -19.85 -26.55
C HIS A 702 -4.51 -20.26 -26.88
N SER A 703 -4.04 -20.06 -28.12
CA SER A 703 -2.63 -20.23 -28.46
C SER A 703 -1.80 -19.07 -27.92
N TRP A 704 -0.51 -19.33 -27.65
CA TRP A 704 0.43 -18.28 -27.25
C TRP A 704 0.51 -17.15 -28.26
N LYS A 705 0.47 -17.49 -29.56
CA LYS A 705 0.46 -16.51 -30.66
C LYS A 705 -0.77 -15.57 -30.60
N ALA A 706 -1.96 -16.11 -30.32
CA ALA A 706 -3.19 -15.32 -30.18
C ALA A 706 -3.09 -14.42 -28.94
N PHE A 707 -2.58 -14.93 -27.83
CA PHE A 707 -2.37 -14.17 -26.61
C PHE A 707 -1.38 -13.00 -26.82
N ILE A 708 -0.22 -13.24 -27.40
CA ILE A 708 0.78 -12.19 -27.73
C ILE A 708 0.17 -11.13 -28.66
N LYS A 709 -0.58 -11.54 -29.68
CA LYS A 709 -1.25 -10.58 -30.57
C LYS A 709 -2.16 -9.65 -29.78
N LYS A 710 -2.99 -10.20 -28.89
CA LYS A 710 -3.93 -9.45 -28.07
C LYS A 710 -3.21 -8.56 -27.04
N MET A 711 -2.14 -9.06 -26.43
CA MET A 711 -1.31 -8.27 -25.51
C MET A 711 -0.69 -7.05 -26.21
N LYS A 712 -0.23 -7.16 -27.46
CA LYS A 712 0.30 -6.02 -28.23
C LYS A 712 -0.73 -4.92 -28.52
N GLU A 713 -2.01 -5.30 -28.60
CA GLU A 713 -3.10 -4.35 -28.82
C GLU A 713 -3.48 -3.63 -27.51
N ASP A 714 -3.35 -4.30 -26.38
CA ASP A 714 -3.91 -3.87 -25.10
C ASP A 714 -2.87 -3.29 -24.11
N PHE A 715 -1.60 -3.61 -24.27
CA PHE A 715 -0.48 -3.11 -23.47
C PHE A 715 0.31 -2.04 -24.18
#